data_6d5be2f451fa7e2197ab450db711825d
#
_entry.id   6d5be2f451fa7e2197ab450db711825d
#
_cell.length_a   1.000
_cell.length_b   1.000
_cell.length_c   1.000
_cell.angle_alpha   90.00
_cell.angle_beta   90.00
_cell.angle_gamma   90.00
#
_symmetry.space_group_name_H-M   'P 1'
#
loop_
_entity.id
_entity.type
_entity.pdbx_description
1 polymer ?
#
loop_
_entity_poly.entity_id
_entity_poly.type
_entity_poly.pdbx_seq_one_letter_code
_entity_poly.pdbx_strand_id
1 'polypeptide(L)'
;TRARACGGASASLAPFKGDENEFSFIENTENFKDGSSLLPLDEAYILNAAVNAGGTVAYVSVNLWDASVKAVVPDLYEHAAYVSLDLYSSEIKFKYGGLQLKTDAAGIGKLISFAVPLIGDENLEALLGALGSIDFDIKAVFDSFKATAFDENGAQGVNFSLNLGGIALNARVSETESAYAPESAAIRLNGTEIKLVPSKQPDFSELEQASVFPEVTSLLDMFADYKLAFEADINGVKAKIGLDVLNGEVHARAAGLSVLYFTDVRETAAGQEKYGKALIKYGALEAQADVARLAELLPTIVERLGTELPKAQIVFNPTELAGGFSTADDSLTLDFNIYADGKPINIKVLFKITEKGLTLDNAAARYENLSVKLVPCGFDGFWEFDREGDYLDLNALADDYAEIILDLVTARGWQIDASGSVTTQTASVGQEQTETETVSTQTDFTLTLCVGLSEESAQGLPDILLSLVLTDGATQTQKTALTVVYGNGSIGQAPAGTLFVDYNGLKARVATDSLKMLSPLLDRATLLVPALGDMLKQATESLSGAGEAFKNIDLQTLLESICYKDGVLSLEVAENALFDGHKKFSLSLSQTDGLLSLAANGVSLIASDGKNITARADVAARSLSDGLSNGQIEQTAGDVKAYTSFDSLPDLLEVVLNTAETRHIEMTGVAKVQITLLSKEVPLTIRADMHEDGRITAVVSLSISGKIIGLFKNVSLLGGSHEAYMYIDSASDCILMKRIDTLNKAFGKKEVITSYCKIAYTELGEKGLDILYFMTDLSDAICAEISKAVADAPDNPFRIENVFESYVYEQNTFKLEMNLSDYNPTLGEVSLTLCHDKNKLLTKLNASMELQLTENLSGTVELIDMTVSTQETDLGTKAEVEAEQNGGNY
;
A
#
# COMPACT_ATOMS: atom_id res chain seq x y z
N THR A 1 -24.07 -15.52 -14.48
CA THR A 1 -24.63 -14.54 -15.40
C THR A 1 -25.98 -15.07 -15.93
N ARG A 2 -27.04 -14.88 -15.16
CA ARG A 2 -28.39 -15.06 -15.69
C ARG A 2 -28.78 -13.74 -16.36
N ALA A 3 -28.48 -13.62 -17.66
CA ALA A 3 -29.32 -12.81 -18.50
C ALA A 3 -30.74 -13.37 -18.33
N ARG A 4 -31.64 -12.62 -17.70
CA ARG A 4 -33.05 -12.80 -17.96
C ARG A 4 -33.21 -12.54 -19.45
N ALA A 5 -33.25 -13.61 -20.24
CA ALA A 5 -33.91 -13.51 -21.51
C ALA A 5 -35.25 -12.89 -21.17
N CYS A 6 -35.56 -11.73 -21.71
CA CYS A 6 -36.90 -11.26 -21.83
C CYS A 6 -37.62 -12.41 -22.50
N GLY A 7 -38.50 -13.06 -21.76
CA GLY A 7 -39.23 -14.21 -22.24
C GLY A 7 -39.87 -13.79 -23.56
N GLY A 8 -39.48 -14.49 -24.61
CA GLY A 8 -40.21 -14.39 -25.86
C GLY A 8 -41.67 -14.64 -25.52
N ALA A 9 -42.45 -13.59 -25.45
CA ALA A 9 -43.87 -13.74 -25.53
C ALA A 9 -44.11 -14.37 -26.89
N SER A 10 -44.28 -15.69 -26.91
CA SER A 10 -44.91 -16.34 -28.04
C SER A 10 -46.28 -15.73 -28.12
N ALA A 11 -46.45 -14.70 -28.92
CA ALA A 11 -47.77 -14.24 -29.29
C ALA A 11 -48.43 -15.42 -29.99
N SER A 12 -49.31 -16.10 -29.29
CA SER A 12 -50.24 -16.96 -29.93
C SER A 12 -51.26 -16.07 -30.65
N LEU A 13 -50.88 -15.64 -31.84
CA LEU A 13 -51.84 -15.08 -32.75
C LEU A 13 -52.91 -16.15 -32.97
N ALA A 14 -54.18 -15.82 -32.69
CA ALA A 14 -55.27 -16.76 -32.95
C ALA A 14 -55.16 -17.23 -34.41
N PRO A 15 -55.27 -18.54 -34.69
CA PRO A 15 -55.15 -19.02 -36.05
C PRO A 15 -56.22 -18.36 -36.92
N PHE A 16 -55.77 -17.91 -38.09
CA PHE A 16 -56.66 -17.43 -39.13
C PHE A 16 -57.62 -18.57 -39.46
N LYS A 17 -58.89 -18.43 -39.08
CA LYS A 17 -60.00 -19.37 -39.47
C LYS A 17 -60.64 -18.85 -40.72
N GLY A 18 -60.09 -19.18 -41.88
CA GLY A 18 -60.80 -19.12 -43.17
C GLY A 18 -61.16 -20.54 -43.57
N ASP A 19 -62.35 -20.73 -43.99
CA ASP A 19 -62.73 -21.99 -44.66
C ASP A 19 -61.95 -22.08 -45.97
N GLU A 20 -61.25 -23.19 -46.14
CA GLU A 20 -60.54 -23.53 -47.37
C GLU A 20 -61.52 -23.98 -48.44
N ASN A 21 -62.24 -23.12 -49.08
CA ASN A 21 -62.87 -23.39 -50.36
C ASN A 21 -61.97 -22.90 -51.47
N GLU A 22 -61.28 -23.79 -52.15
CA GLU A 22 -60.51 -23.49 -53.36
C GLU A 22 -61.39 -22.87 -54.42
N PHE A 23 -61.11 -21.69 -54.92
CA PHE A 23 -61.68 -21.15 -56.15
C PHE A 23 -60.80 -21.59 -57.30
N SER A 24 -61.38 -22.29 -58.20
CA SER A 24 -60.97 -22.37 -59.61
C SER A 24 -61.09 -20.98 -60.21
N PHE A 25 -60.04 -20.49 -60.90
CA PHE A 25 -59.93 -19.23 -61.58
C PHE A 25 -61.33 -18.75 -62.11
N ILE A 26 -61.72 -17.56 -61.60
CA ILE A 26 -63.03 -17.05 -61.99
C ILE A 26 -62.92 -16.51 -63.42
N GLU A 27 -63.44 -17.32 -64.37
CA GLU A 27 -63.54 -16.89 -65.78
C GLU A 27 -64.52 -15.77 -66.04
N ASN A 28 -65.24 -15.26 -65.08
CA ASN A 28 -66.31 -14.29 -65.24
C ASN A 28 -65.94 -12.99 -64.46
N THR A 29 -65.24 -12.08 -65.09
CA THR A 29 -64.89 -10.78 -64.58
C THR A 29 -66.03 -9.80 -64.49
N GLU A 30 -67.27 -10.10 -64.97
CA GLU A 30 -68.38 -9.20 -64.94
C GLU A 30 -68.98 -8.94 -63.55
N ASN A 31 -68.52 -9.71 -62.53
CA ASN A 31 -69.00 -9.54 -61.16
C ASN A 31 -67.99 -8.95 -60.24
N PHE A 32 -66.77 -8.63 -60.74
CA PHE A 32 -65.80 -7.87 -59.88
C PHE A 32 -66.19 -6.40 -59.90
N LYS A 33 -66.44 -5.87 -58.72
CA LYS A 33 -66.48 -4.44 -58.53
C LYS A 33 -65.08 -3.85 -58.81
N ASP A 34 -65.05 -2.58 -59.16
CA ASP A 34 -63.79 -1.96 -59.55
C ASP A 34 -62.65 -2.31 -58.63
N GLY A 35 -61.63 -3.04 -59.15
CA GLY A 35 -60.49 -3.51 -58.43
C GLY A 35 -59.49 -2.42 -57.98
N SER A 36 -59.76 -1.19 -58.46
CA SER A 36 -58.96 -0.04 -58.05
C SER A 36 -59.13 0.31 -56.59
N SER A 37 -60.17 -0.18 -55.93
CA SER A 37 -60.46 0.03 -54.51
C SER A 37 -59.90 -1.10 -53.63
N LEU A 38 -59.27 -2.15 -54.19
CA LEU A 38 -58.71 -3.25 -53.44
C LEU A 38 -57.50 -2.80 -52.57
N LEU A 39 -56.90 -1.70 -52.98
CA LEU A 39 -55.84 -1.11 -52.21
C LEU A 39 -56.29 0.30 -51.76
N PRO A 40 -56.42 0.57 -50.45
CA PRO A 40 -56.77 1.91 -49.97
C PRO A 40 -55.56 2.84 -50.17
N LEU A 41 -55.30 3.14 -51.44
CA LEU A 41 -54.35 4.16 -51.83
C LEU A 41 -54.93 5.53 -51.58
N ASP A 42 -54.27 6.37 -50.84
CA ASP A 42 -54.62 7.79 -50.80
C ASP A 42 -54.26 8.45 -52.14
N GLU A 43 -54.61 9.72 -52.31
CA GLU A 43 -54.35 10.50 -53.55
C GLU A 43 -52.84 10.54 -53.88
N ALA A 44 -51.95 10.17 -52.94
CA ALA A 44 -50.47 10.13 -53.10
C ALA A 44 -49.94 8.68 -53.36
N TYR A 45 -50.83 7.70 -53.61
CA TYR A 45 -50.44 6.29 -53.78
C TYR A 45 -49.77 5.66 -52.57
N ILE A 46 -50.13 6.04 -51.33
CA ILE A 46 -49.58 5.60 -50.09
C ILE A 46 -50.45 4.50 -49.46
N LEU A 47 -49.84 3.35 -49.09
CA LEU A 47 -50.49 2.25 -48.37
C LEU A 47 -49.98 2.27 -46.94
N ASN A 48 -50.92 2.44 -45.98
CA ASN A 48 -50.58 2.42 -44.56
C ASN A 48 -51.13 1.17 -43.88
N ALA A 49 -50.29 0.48 -43.09
CA ALA A 49 -50.66 -0.69 -42.36
C ALA A 49 -50.10 -0.67 -40.93
N ALA A 50 -50.79 -1.28 -39.99
CA ALA A 50 -50.32 -1.61 -38.67
C ALA A 50 -49.86 -3.07 -38.62
N VAL A 51 -48.75 -3.33 -38.07
CA VAL A 51 -48.17 -4.66 -37.84
C VAL A 51 -48.11 -4.91 -36.34
N ASN A 52 -48.66 -6.00 -35.87
CA ASN A 52 -48.55 -6.41 -34.49
C ASN A 52 -47.67 -7.68 -34.41
N ALA A 53 -46.53 -7.56 -33.79
CA ALA A 53 -45.61 -8.64 -33.53
C ALA A 53 -45.33 -8.75 -32.03
N GLY A 54 -45.82 -9.79 -31.39
CA GLY A 54 -45.58 -10.07 -29.99
C GLY A 54 -46.05 -8.98 -29.00
N GLY A 55 -47.11 -8.27 -29.33
CA GLY A 55 -47.64 -7.20 -28.49
C GLY A 55 -47.07 -5.81 -28.82
N THR A 56 -46.02 -5.75 -29.62
CA THR A 56 -45.44 -4.49 -30.13
C THR A 56 -46.12 -4.12 -31.43
N VAL A 57 -46.64 -2.92 -31.54
CA VAL A 57 -47.28 -2.39 -32.74
C VAL A 57 -46.29 -1.55 -33.52
N ALA A 58 -46.04 -1.94 -34.76
CA ALA A 58 -45.33 -1.15 -35.74
C ALA A 58 -46.30 -0.63 -36.80
N TYR A 59 -46.06 0.55 -37.30
CA TYR A 59 -46.80 1.11 -38.40
C TYR A 59 -45.91 1.18 -39.63
N VAL A 60 -46.40 0.76 -40.75
CA VAL A 60 -45.67 0.73 -42.02
C VAL A 60 -46.43 1.57 -43.03
N SER A 61 -45.70 2.40 -43.78
CA SER A 61 -46.20 3.17 -44.90
C SER A 61 -45.39 2.81 -46.16
N VAL A 62 -46.05 2.37 -47.20
CA VAL A 62 -45.44 2.07 -48.51
C VAL A 62 -45.91 3.15 -49.50
N ASN A 63 -45.00 3.92 -50.02
CA ASN A 63 -45.31 4.86 -51.08
C ASN A 63 -44.94 4.21 -52.46
N LEU A 64 -45.97 3.96 -53.25
CA LEU A 64 -45.78 3.28 -54.53
C LEU A 64 -45.25 4.24 -55.62
N TRP A 65 -45.41 5.55 -55.43
CA TRP A 65 -44.97 6.56 -56.41
C TRP A 65 -43.44 6.78 -56.38
N ASP A 66 -42.87 6.92 -55.17
CA ASP A 66 -41.44 7.09 -55.01
C ASP A 66 -40.69 5.81 -54.61
N ALA A 67 -41.41 4.68 -54.59
CA ALA A 67 -40.92 3.37 -54.25
C ALA A 67 -40.21 3.35 -52.88
N SER A 68 -40.80 4.00 -51.90
CA SER A 68 -40.23 4.04 -50.52
C SER A 68 -41.11 3.29 -49.54
N VAL A 69 -40.44 2.70 -48.53
CA VAL A 69 -41.08 2.03 -47.39
C VAL A 69 -40.60 2.74 -46.13
N LYS A 70 -41.55 3.21 -45.32
CA LYS A 70 -41.26 3.74 -44.01
C LYS A 70 -41.93 2.91 -42.94
N ALA A 71 -41.27 2.68 -41.83
CA ALA A 71 -41.85 1.97 -40.68
C ALA A 71 -41.54 2.73 -39.39
N VAL A 72 -42.42 2.66 -38.43
CA VAL A 72 -42.23 3.22 -37.08
C VAL A 72 -42.79 2.29 -36.02
N VAL A 73 -42.03 2.06 -34.99
CA VAL A 73 -42.48 1.50 -33.71
C VAL A 73 -42.57 2.67 -32.75
N PRO A 74 -43.75 3.14 -32.38
CA PRO A 74 -43.92 4.39 -31.66
C PRO A 74 -43.37 4.41 -30.25
N ASP A 75 -43.35 3.26 -29.62
CA ASP A 75 -42.90 3.13 -28.23
C ASP A 75 -42.02 1.88 -28.10
N LEU A 76 -40.74 2.08 -28.22
CA LEU A 76 -39.72 1.07 -27.94
C LEU A 76 -38.82 1.67 -26.86
N TYR A 77 -39.03 1.28 -25.60
CA TYR A 77 -38.33 1.83 -24.45
C TYR A 77 -38.42 3.38 -24.40
N GLU A 78 -39.65 3.90 -24.43
CA GLU A 78 -40.00 5.33 -24.37
C GLU A 78 -39.52 6.19 -25.55
N HIS A 79 -38.98 5.55 -26.62
CA HIS A 79 -38.58 6.22 -27.86
C HIS A 79 -39.21 5.57 -29.06
N ALA A 80 -39.49 6.37 -30.10
CA ALA A 80 -39.94 5.85 -31.39
C ALA A 80 -38.72 5.36 -32.20
N ALA A 81 -38.86 4.17 -32.79
CA ALA A 81 -37.89 3.62 -33.73
C ALA A 81 -38.43 3.71 -35.16
N TYR A 82 -37.67 4.35 -36.02
CA TYR A 82 -38.03 4.60 -37.43
C TYR A 82 -37.08 3.85 -38.36
N VAL A 83 -37.62 3.30 -39.44
CA VAL A 83 -36.86 2.77 -40.55
C VAL A 83 -37.43 3.34 -41.84
N SER A 84 -36.58 3.72 -42.77
CA SER A 84 -36.94 4.13 -44.14
C SER A 84 -36.08 3.39 -45.14
N LEU A 85 -36.72 2.79 -46.15
CA LEU A 85 -36.06 2.12 -47.26
C LEU A 85 -36.50 2.82 -48.57
N ASP A 86 -35.53 3.30 -49.31
CA ASP A 86 -35.70 3.77 -50.69
C ASP A 86 -35.35 2.62 -51.61
N LEU A 87 -36.33 2.12 -52.35
CA LEU A 87 -36.14 0.95 -53.22
C LEU A 87 -35.33 1.25 -54.48
N TYR A 88 -35.25 2.53 -54.92
CA TYR A 88 -34.47 2.94 -56.10
C TYR A 88 -32.99 3.03 -55.80
N SER A 89 -32.65 3.68 -54.67
CA SER A 89 -31.26 3.82 -54.22
C SER A 89 -30.80 2.66 -53.38
N SER A 90 -31.74 1.80 -52.90
CA SER A 90 -31.52 0.80 -51.88
C SER A 90 -31.01 1.37 -50.56
N GLU A 91 -31.20 2.68 -50.35
CA GLU A 91 -30.78 3.35 -49.10
C GLU A 91 -31.74 2.99 -47.97
N ILE A 92 -31.19 2.57 -46.86
CA ILE A 92 -31.92 2.28 -45.62
C ILE A 92 -31.48 3.30 -44.56
N LYS A 93 -32.45 4.05 -44.05
CA LYS A 93 -32.24 4.97 -42.90
C LYS A 93 -32.89 4.37 -41.66
N PHE A 94 -32.18 4.47 -40.53
CA PHE A 94 -32.65 4.09 -39.22
C PHE A 94 -32.53 5.27 -38.26
N LYS A 95 -33.59 5.51 -37.48
CA LYS A 95 -33.59 6.52 -36.40
C LYS A 95 -34.19 5.91 -35.14
N TYR A 96 -33.52 6.08 -33.99
CA TYR A 96 -34.01 5.66 -32.69
C TYR A 96 -33.52 6.62 -31.62
N GLY A 97 -34.44 7.37 -31.02
CA GLY A 97 -34.03 8.47 -30.15
C GLY A 97 -33.14 9.46 -30.92
N GLY A 98 -31.95 9.73 -30.35
CA GLY A 98 -30.90 10.53 -30.97
C GLY A 98 -30.00 9.79 -31.97
N LEU A 99 -30.11 8.46 -32.09
CA LEU A 99 -29.34 7.66 -33.02
C LEU A 99 -29.89 7.79 -34.46
N GLN A 100 -29.05 8.18 -35.39
CA GLN A 100 -29.35 8.28 -36.80
C GLN A 100 -28.27 7.55 -37.58
N LEU A 101 -28.63 6.60 -38.46
CA LEU A 101 -27.71 5.79 -39.24
C LEU A 101 -28.30 5.53 -40.61
N LYS A 102 -27.42 5.31 -41.60
CA LYS A 102 -27.84 4.79 -42.88
C LYS A 102 -26.91 3.68 -43.38
N THR A 103 -27.46 2.91 -44.31
CA THR A 103 -26.69 1.94 -45.12
C THR A 103 -27.47 1.68 -46.42
N ASP A 104 -26.97 0.81 -47.26
CA ASP A 104 -27.65 0.32 -48.46
C ASP A 104 -27.63 -1.21 -48.53
N ALA A 105 -28.20 -1.80 -49.55
CA ALA A 105 -28.23 -3.26 -49.77
C ALA A 105 -26.81 -3.84 -49.86
N ALA A 106 -25.90 -3.11 -50.48
CA ALA A 106 -24.46 -3.51 -50.55
C ALA A 106 -23.81 -3.44 -49.19
N GLY A 107 -24.15 -2.42 -48.39
CA GLY A 107 -23.69 -2.27 -47.03
C GLY A 107 -24.18 -3.39 -46.11
N ILE A 108 -25.43 -3.79 -46.23
CA ILE A 108 -25.96 -4.99 -45.52
C ILE A 108 -25.15 -6.23 -45.92
N GLY A 109 -24.87 -6.40 -47.22
CA GLY A 109 -24.03 -7.48 -47.72
C GLY A 109 -22.63 -7.48 -47.10
N LYS A 110 -22.01 -6.33 -46.91
CA LYS A 110 -20.73 -6.20 -46.22
C LYS A 110 -20.82 -6.55 -44.73
N LEU A 111 -21.88 -6.11 -44.02
CA LEU A 111 -22.10 -6.44 -42.61
C LEU A 111 -22.30 -7.94 -42.42
N ILE A 112 -23.09 -8.60 -43.31
CA ILE A 112 -23.25 -10.05 -43.31
C ILE A 112 -21.92 -10.74 -43.58
N SER A 113 -21.20 -10.34 -44.65
CA SER A 113 -19.90 -10.91 -45.00
C SER A 113 -18.88 -10.79 -43.90
N PHE A 114 -18.90 -9.70 -43.13
CA PHE A 114 -18.05 -9.47 -41.94
C PHE A 114 -18.46 -10.40 -40.79
N ALA A 115 -19.77 -10.61 -40.58
CA ALA A 115 -20.28 -11.46 -39.49
C ALA A 115 -20.06 -12.96 -39.73
N VAL A 116 -20.06 -13.42 -41.00
CA VAL A 116 -19.95 -14.83 -41.40
C VAL A 116 -18.78 -15.56 -40.70
N PRO A 117 -17.54 -15.07 -40.75
CA PRO A 117 -16.42 -15.78 -40.10
C PRO A 117 -16.51 -15.83 -38.60
N LEU A 118 -17.32 -14.95 -37.96
CA LEU A 118 -17.46 -14.84 -36.50
C LEU A 118 -18.55 -15.75 -35.95
N ILE A 119 -19.54 -16.12 -36.81
CA ILE A 119 -20.74 -16.88 -36.38
C ILE A 119 -20.47 -18.40 -36.34
N GLY A 120 -19.51 -18.89 -37.14
CA GLY A 120 -19.20 -20.31 -37.33
C GLY A 120 -20.17 -21.00 -38.30
N ASP A 121 -19.70 -22.04 -38.97
CA ASP A 121 -20.39 -22.70 -40.09
C ASP A 121 -21.78 -23.25 -39.72
N GLU A 122 -21.96 -23.82 -38.53
CA GLU A 122 -23.24 -24.41 -38.10
C GLU A 122 -24.33 -23.34 -37.90
N ASN A 123 -23.98 -22.18 -37.34
CA ASN A 123 -24.92 -21.07 -37.13
C ASN A 123 -25.18 -20.31 -38.44
N LEU A 124 -24.20 -20.27 -39.32
CA LEU A 124 -24.30 -19.68 -40.64
C LEU A 124 -25.24 -20.47 -41.54
N GLU A 125 -25.15 -21.81 -41.56
CA GLU A 125 -26.08 -22.66 -42.30
C GLU A 125 -27.52 -22.45 -41.82
N ALA A 126 -27.75 -22.28 -40.51
CA ALA A 126 -29.05 -21.94 -39.96
C ALA A 126 -29.57 -20.58 -40.43
N LEU A 127 -28.72 -19.55 -40.46
CA LEU A 127 -29.05 -18.20 -40.90
C LEU A 127 -29.27 -18.15 -42.41
N LEU A 128 -28.40 -18.75 -43.19
CA LEU A 128 -28.50 -18.81 -44.65
C LEU A 128 -29.63 -19.75 -45.10
N GLY A 129 -29.90 -20.83 -44.35
CA GLY A 129 -31.03 -21.69 -44.53
C GLY A 129 -32.37 -20.94 -44.35
N ALA A 130 -32.42 -20.02 -43.39
CA ALA A 130 -33.56 -19.16 -43.16
C ALA A 130 -33.71 -18.07 -44.25
N LEU A 131 -32.62 -17.56 -44.82
CA LEU A 131 -32.64 -16.53 -45.85
C LEU A 131 -32.57 -17.11 -47.28
N GLY A 132 -31.89 -18.23 -47.46
CA GLY A 132 -31.63 -18.83 -48.77
C GLY A 132 -32.68 -19.79 -49.28
N SER A 133 -33.76 -20.08 -48.51
CA SER A 133 -34.89 -20.91 -48.92
C SER A 133 -35.93 -20.15 -49.77
N ILE A 134 -35.64 -18.89 -50.15
CA ILE A 134 -36.50 -18.09 -51.01
C ILE A 134 -36.09 -18.37 -52.47
N ASP A 135 -36.57 -19.49 -52.99
CA ASP A 135 -36.47 -19.80 -54.41
C ASP A 135 -37.56 -19.01 -55.17
N PHE A 136 -37.18 -17.91 -55.81
CA PHE A 136 -38.08 -17.07 -56.62
C PHE A 136 -38.34 -17.70 -58.00
N ASP A 137 -39.02 -18.86 -58.02
CA ASP A 137 -39.64 -19.34 -59.24
C ASP A 137 -40.94 -18.57 -59.49
N ILE A 138 -40.89 -17.56 -60.36
CA ILE A 138 -42.07 -16.72 -60.74
C ILE A 138 -43.26 -17.57 -61.18
N LYS A 139 -43.00 -18.70 -61.82
CA LYS A 139 -44.08 -19.57 -62.23
C LYS A 139 -44.72 -20.31 -61.03
N ALA A 140 -43.94 -20.85 -60.14
CA ALA A 140 -44.37 -21.45 -58.89
C ALA A 140 -45.12 -20.43 -58.00
N VAL A 141 -44.70 -19.18 -58.01
CA VAL A 141 -45.41 -18.11 -57.31
C VAL A 141 -46.81 -17.87 -57.88
N PHE A 142 -46.94 -17.78 -59.20
CA PHE A 142 -48.27 -17.59 -59.84
C PHE A 142 -49.13 -18.81 -59.68
N ASP A 143 -48.57 -20.03 -59.77
CA ASP A 143 -49.29 -21.25 -59.54
C ASP A 143 -49.75 -21.48 -58.10
N SER A 144 -49.13 -20.76 -57.15
CA SER A 144 -49.52 -20.80 -55.71
C SER A 144 -50.58 -19.77 -55.34
N PHE A 145 -50.94 -18.87 -56.27
CA PHE A 145 -51.92 -17.85 -55.99
C PHE A 145 -53.33 -18.50 -55.91
N LYS A 146 -54.02 -18.26 -54.82
CA LYS A 146 -55.36 -18.71 -54.57
C LYS A 146 -56.23 -17.56 -54.07
N ALA A 147 -57.46 -17.47 -54.61
CA ALA A 147 -58.46 -16.55 -54.13
C ALA A 147 -59.69 -17.37 -53.68
N THR A 148 -60.12 -17.17 -52.44
CA THR A 148 -61.21 -17.95 -51.81
C THR A 148 -62.27 -16.93 -51.27
N ALA A 149 -63.52 -17.03 -51.77
CA ALA A 149 -64.57 -16.19 -51.22
C ALA A 149 -64.93 -16.60 -49.80
N PHE A 150 -65.33 -15.68 -48.96
CA PHE A 150 -65.90 -15.93 -47.65
C PHE A 150 -67.21 -15.20 -47.49
N ASP A 151 -68.14 -15.83 -46.70
CA ASP A 151 -69.32 -15.20 -46.23
C ASP A 151 -69.49 -15.54 -44.75
N GLU A 152 -69.07 -14.67 -43.91
CA GLU A 152 -69.03 -14.88 -42.48
C GLU A 152 -69.68 -13.70 -41.71
N ASN A 153 -70.73 -14.06 -40.95
CA ASN A 153 -71.45 -13.04 -40.11
C ASN A 153 -72.04 -11.87 -40.87
N GLY A 154 -72.39 -12.02 -42.12
CA GLY A 154 -72.91 -10.95 -42.96
C GLY A 154 -71.85 -10.12 -43.65
N ALA A 155 -70.60 -10.39 -43.45
CA ALA A 155 -69.49 -9.82 -44.20
C ALA A 155 -69.11 -10.83 -45.34
N GLN A 156 -69.15 -10.29 -46.60
CA GLN A 156 -68.73 -11.05 -47.76
C GLN A 156 -67.42 -10.51 -48.29
N GLY A 157 -66.54 -11.36 -48.86
CA GLY A 157 -65.27 -10.91 -49.35
C GLY A 157 -64.41 -12.00 -49.95
N VAL A 158 -63.11 -11.74 -50.13
CA VAL A 158 -62.18 -12.69 -50.77
C VAL A 158 -60.95 -12.78 -49.89
N ASN A 159 -60.51 -14.01 -49.61
CA ASN A 159 -59.11 -14.26 -49.02
C ASN A 159 -58.18 -14.56 -50.19
N PHE A 160 -57.08 -13.85 -50.24
CA PHE A 160 -55.99 -14.12 -51.16
C PHE A 160 -54.89 -14.84 -50.46
N SER A 161 -54.27 -15.81 -51.06
CA SER A 161 -53.06 -16.48 -50.57
C SER A 161 -52.03 -16.62 -51.67
N LEU A 162 -50.76 -16.46 -51.31
CA LEU A 162 -49.63 -16.55 -52.23
C LEU A 162 -48.47 -17.15 -51.45
N ASN A 163 -47.78 -18.11 -52.03
CA ASN A 163 -46.59 -18.69 -51.47
C ASN A 163 -45.34 -18.30 -52.28
N LEU A 164 -44.39 -17.64 -51.64
CA LEU A 164 -43.14 -17.16 -52.24
C LEU A 164 -42.00 -17.99 -51.65
N GLY A 165 -41.87 -19.26 -52.11
CA GLY A 165 -40.73 -20.09 -51.67
C GLY A 165 -40.55 -20.23 -50.17
N GLY A 166 -41.63 -20.51 -49.43
CA GLY A 166 -41.59 -20.70 -47.96
C GLY A 166 -42.13 -19.49 -47.16
N ILE A 167 -42.41 -18.39 -47.86
CA ILE A 167 -43.14 -17.24 -47.30
C ILE A 167 -44.61 -17.32 -47.78
N ALA A 168 -45.53 -17.62 -46.88
CA ALA A 168 -46.95 -17.55 -47.20
C ALA A 168 -47.50 -16.14 -46.93
N LEU A 169 -48.04 -15.51 -47.97
CA LEU A 169 -48.78 -14.24 -47.87
C LEU A 169 -50.25 -14.53 -47.93
N ASN A 170 -51.00 -14.03 -47.00
CA ASN A 170 -52.48 -14.11 -46.97
C ASN A 170 -53.05 -12.68 -46.85
N ALA A 171 -54.07 -12.35 -47.60
CA ALA A 171 -54.81 -11.08 -47.50
C ALA A 171 -56.28 -11.31 -47.45
N ARG A 172 -57.00 -10.61 -46.58
CA ARG A 172 -58.44 -10.64 -46.44
C ARG A 172 -59.02 -9.31 -46.86
N VAL A 173 -59.93 -9.38 -47.82
CA VAL A 173 -60.60 -8.21 -48.38
C VAL A 173 -62.06 -8.41 -48.21
N SER A 174 -62.78 -7.45 -47.60
CA SER A 174 -64.24 -7.49 -47.45
C SER A 174 -64.90 -6.72 -48.56
N GLU A 175 -66.07 -7.15 -48.94
CA GLU A 175 -66.92 -6.46 -49.88
C GLU A 175 -67.76 -5.38 -49.14
N THR A 176 -67.74 -4.17 -49.69
CA THR A 176 -68.56 -3.05 -49.20
C THR A 176 -69.63 -2.73 -50.23
N GLU A 177 -70.55 -1.83 -49.91
CA GLU A 177 -71.64 -1.46 -50.86
C GLU A 177 -71.17 -1.00 -52.23
N SER A 178 -69.98 -0.44 -52.32
CA SER A 178 -69.45 0.17 -53.56
C SER A 178 -68.12 -0.41 -54.04
N ALA A 179 -67.35 -1.10 -53.15
CA ALA A 179 -65.98 -1.48 -53.40
C ALA A 179 -65.51 -2.66 -52.54
N TYR A 180 -64.34 -3.10 -52.71
CA TYR A 180 -63.64 -4.01 -51.79
C TYR A 180 -62.73 -3.19 -50.88
N ALA A 181 -62.72 -3.56 -49.60
CA ALA A 181 -61.86 -2.93 -48.61
C ALA A 181 -60.93 -3.98 -47.96
N PRO A 182 -59.63 -3.78 -47.87
CA PRO A 182 -58.73 -4.68 -47.19
C PRO A 182 -59.03 -4.65 -45.70
N GLU A 183 -59.20 -5.86 -45.07
CA GLU A 183 -59.38 -5.99 -43.64
C GLU A 183 -58.06 -6.31 -42.97
N SER A 184 -57.25 -7.21 -43.58
CA SER A 184 -55.92 -7.60 -43.02
C SER A 184 -55.11 -8.30 -44.10
N ALA A 185 -53.82 -8.28 -43.92
CA ALA A 185 -52.89 -9.17 -44.59
C ALA A 185 -52.04 -9.93 -43.54
N ALA A 186 -51.55 -11.08 -43.86
CA ALA A 186 -50.65 -11.83 -42.99
C ALA A 186 -49.48 -12.40 -43.78
N ILE A 187 -48.32 -12.30 -43.23
CA ILE A 187 -47.09 -12.90 -43.75
C ILE A 187 -46.71 -14.03 -42.77
N ARG A 188 -46.55 -15.25 -43.26
CA ARG A 188 -46.11 -16.38 -42.46
C ARG A 188 -44.74 -16.84 -42.96
N LEU A 189 -43.75 -16.83 -42.06
CA LEU A 189 -42.40 -17.28 -42.33
C LEU A 189 -41.99 -18.23 -41.22
N ASN A 190 -41.56 -19.45 -41.52
CA ASN A 190 -41.06 -20.44 -40.56
C ASN A 190 -41.98 -20.63 -39.32
N GLY A 191 -43.29 -20.66 -39.52
CA GLY A 191 -44.27 -20.80 -38.45
C GLY A 191 -44.62 -19.52 -37.68
N THR A 192 -43.95 -18.43 -37.95
CA THR A 192 -44.28 -17.10 -37.38
C THR A 192 -45.23 -16.39 -38.35
N GLU A 193 -46.39 -15.94 -37.84
CA GLU A 193 -47.36 -15.16 -38.59
C GLU A 193 -47.30 -13.67 -38.18
N ILE A 194 -47.09 -12.80 -39.16
CA ILE A 194 -47.10 -11.34 -39.00
C ILE A 194 -48.38 -10.80 -39.63
N LYS A 195 -49.23 -10.20 -38.84
CA LYS A 195 -50.52 -9.63 -39.29
C LYS A 195 -50.39 -8.14 -39.61
N LEU A 196 -50.84 -7.78 -40.78
CA LEU A 196 -50.94 -6.40 -41.28
C LEU A 196 -52.40 -5.97 -41.29
N VAL A 197 -52.71 -4.87 -40.68
CA VAL A 197 -54.05 -4.32 -40.69
C VAL A 197 -53.98 -2.88 -41.25
N PRO A 198 -54.86 -2.46 -42.12
CA PRO A 198 -54.91 -1.08 -42.61
C PRO A 198 -54.94 -0.10 -41.45
N SER A 199 -54.12 0.90 -41.49
CA SER A 199 -54.02 1.93 -40.46
C SER A 199 -54.11 3.35 -41.03
N LYS A 200 -54.30 4.30 -40.16
CA LYS A 200 -54.14 5.71 -40.57
C LYS A 200 -52.66 5.95 -40.82
N GLN A 201 -52.33 6.99 -41.58
CA GLN A 201 -50.95 7.37 -41.86
C GLN A 201 -50.23 7.59 -40.56
N PRO A 202 -49.10 6.89 -40.35
CA PRO A 202 -48.27 7.08 -39.16
C PRO A 202 -47.53 8.41 -39.24
N ASP A 203 -47.10 8.91 -38.08
CA ASP A 203 -46.31 10.11 -38.01
C ASP A 203 -44.79 9.77 -38.23
N PHE A 204 -44.22 10.29 -39.29
CA PHE A 204 -42.81 10.15 -39.64
C PHE A 204 -42.06 11.51 -39.53
N SER A 205 -42.68 12.51 -38.92
CA SER A 205 -42.12 13.88 -38.87
C SER A 205 -40.71 13.91 -38.26
N GLU A 206 -40.44 13.11 -37.25
CA GLU A 206 -39.10 13.04 -36.66
C GLU A 206 -38.06 12.41 -37.58
N LEU A 207 -38.41 11.44 -38.40
CA LEU A 207 -37.53 10.86 -39.41
C LEU A 207 -37.26 11.85 -40.51
N GLU A 208 -38.28 12.59 -40.95
CA GLU A 208 -38.19 13.57 -42.02
C GLU A 208 -37.45 14.85 -41.63
N GLN A 209 -37.49 15.22 -40.38
CA GLN A 209 -36.71 16.36 -39.84
C GLN A 209 -35.23 15.99 -39.60
N ALA A 210 -34.91 14.72 -39.51
CA ALA A 210 -33.55 14.28 -39.31
C ALA A 210 -32.75 14.48 -40.62
N SER A 211 -31.65 15.19 -40.55
CA SER A 211 -30.84 15.59 -41.72
C SER A 211 -29.54 14.84 -41.87
N VAL A 212 -29.02 14.29 -40.76
CA VAL A 212 -27.69 13.65 -40.68
C VAL A 212 -27.84 12.15 -40.49
N PHE A 213 -27.54 11.37 -41.53
CA PHE A 213 -27.52 9.92 -41.50
C PHE A 213 -26.15 9.40 -41.95
N PRO A 214 -25.20 9.19 -41.00
CA PRO A 214 -23.88 8.65 -41.36
C PRO A 214 -23.98 7.19 -41.80
N GLU A 215 -23.11 6.78 -42.70
CA GLU A 215 -22.98 5.41 -43.19
C GLU A 215 -22.40 4.52 -42.10
N VAL A 216 -23.08 3.42 -41.72
CA VAL A 216 -22.69 2.54 -40.66
C VAL A 216 -21.60 1.54 -41.05
N THR A 217 -21.52 1.15 -42.31
CA THR A 217 -20.57 0.14 -42.80
C THR A 217 -19.12 0.63 -42.74
N SER A 218 -18.89 1.94 -42.70
CA SER A 218 -17.57 2.51 -42.44
C SER A 218 -16.92 2.12 -41.11
N LEU A 219 -17.71 1.70 -40.14
CA LEU A 219 -17.20 1.16 -38.88
C LEU A 219 -16.41 -0.15 -39.11
N LEU A 220 -16.70 -0.90 -40.16
CA LEU A 220 -16.00 -2.14 -40.52
C LEU A 220 -14.53 -1.90 -40.87
N ASP A 221 -14.20 -0.71 -41.34
CA ASP A 221 -12.83 -0.32 -41.68
C ASP A 221 -11.90 -0.29 -40.46
N MET A 222 -12.49 -0.17 -39.26
CA MET A 222 -11.74 -0.22 -38.00
C MET A 222 -11.29 -1.65 -37.66
N PHE A 223 -11.95 -2.67 -38.20
CA PHE A 223 -11.67 -4.08 -37.98
C PHE A 223 -10.84 -4.68 -39.12
N ALA A 224 -9.81 -3.92 -39.58
CA ALA A 224 -8.94 -4.42 -40.63
C ALA A 224 -8.39 -5.81 -40.27
N ASP A 225 -8.62 -6.79 -41.14
CA ASP A 225 -8.26 -8.18 -40.92
C ASP A 225 -8.81 -8.77 -39.57
N TYR A 226 -9.99 -8.30 -39.13
CA TYR A 226 -10.62 -8.65 -37.85
C TYR A 226 -9.78 -8.28 -36.61
N LYS A 227 -8.89 -7.32 -36.76
CA LYS A 227 -8.04 -6.80 -35.68
C LYS A 227 -8.47 -5.40 -35.29
N LEU A 228 -8.56 -5.16 -33.99
CA LEU A 228 -8.93 -3.90 -33.39
C LEU A 228 -7.95 -3.54 -32.29
N ALA A 229 -7.46 -2.30 -32.28
CA ALA A 229 -6.58 -1.87 -31.21
C ALA A 229 -6.95 -0.47 -30.70
N PHE A 230 -6.68 -0.27 -29.41
CA PHE A 230 -6.91 0.98 -28.68
C PHE A 230 -5.69 1.40 -27.87
N GLU A 231 -5.41 2.68 -27.87
CA GLU A 231 -4.66 3.31 -26.78
C GLU A 231 -5.61 3.58 -25.64
N ALA A 232 -5.30 3.03 -24.47
CA ALA A 232 -6.05 3.20 -23.24
C ALA A 232 -5.34 4.17 -22.31
N ASP A 233 -6.11 5.04 -21.66
CA ASP A 233 -5.66 5.86 -20.53
C ASP A 233 -6.48 5.46 -19.32
N ILE A 234 -5.83 4.86 -18.33
CA ILE A 234 -6.46 4.39 -17.08
C ILE A 234 -5.88 5.21 -15.94
N ASN A 235 -6.61 6.24 -15.50
CA ASN A 235 -6.15 7.18 -14.47
C ASN A 235 -4.74 7.76 -14.74
N GLY A 236 -4.41 8.07 -16.00
CA GLY A 236 -3.10 8.59 -16.40
C GLY A 236 -2.07 7.52 -16.76
N VAL A 237 -2.33 6.24 -16.49
CA VAL A 237 -1.48 5.13 -16.96
C VAL A 237 -1.83 4.82 -18.42
N LYS A 238 -0.84 4.92 -19.29
CA LYS A 238 -0.99 4.61 -20.71
C LYS A 238 -0.86 3.11 -20.96
N ALA A 239 -1.82 2.55 -21.69
CA ALA A 239 -1.83 1.17 -22.12
C ALA A 239 -2.22 1.08 -23.60
N LYS A 240 -1.89 -0.03 -24.24
CA LYS A 240 -2.38 -0.39 -25.56
C LYS A 240 -3.06 -1.75 -25.47
N ILE A 241 -4.27 -1.89 -26.01
CA ILE A 241 -5.05 -3.12 -26.01
C ILE A 241 -5.39 -3.46 -27.46
N GLY A 242 -5.18 -4.71 -27.85
CA GLY A 242 -5.50 -5.24 -29.18
C GLY A 242 -6.35 -6.49 -29.06
N LEU A 243 -7.28 -6.65 -29.98
CA LEU A 243 -8.15 -7.80 -30.14
C LEU A 243 -7.95 -8.37 -31.53
N ASP A 244 -7.55 -9.62 -31.62
CA ASP A 244 -7.60 -10.41 -32.85
C ASP A 244 -8.83 -11.35 -32.71
N VAL A 245 -9.92 -10.92 -33.32
CA VAL A 245 -11.24 -11.54 -33.11
C VAL A 245 -11.30 -12.93 -33.73
N LEU A 246 -10.66 -13.13 -34.88
CA LEU A 246 -10.67 -14.44 -35.56
C LEU A 246 -9.86 -15.50 -34.80
N ASN A 247 -8.71 -15.10 -34.25
CA ASN A 247 -7.87 -16.01 -33.47
C ASN A 247 -8.29 -16.08 -31.99
N GLY A 248 -9.23 -15.25 -31.54
CA GLY A 248 -9.66 -15.18 -30.15
C GLY A 248 -8.54 -14.70 -29.22
N GLU A 249 -7.69 -13.77 -29.69
CA GLU A 249 -6.52 -13.28 -28.96
C GLU A 249 -6.75 -11.89 -28.41
N VAL A 250 -6.23 -11.65 -27.21
CA VAL A 250 -6.18 -10.35 -26.57
C VAL A 250 -4.72 -9.99 -26.31
N HIS A 251 -4.29 -8.89 -26.89
CA HIS A 251 -2.97 -8.31 -26.64
C HIS A 251 -3.09 -7.10 -25.73
N ALA A 252 -2.25 -7.00 -24.72
CA ALA A 252 -2.20 -5.82 -23.86
C ALA A 252 -0.74 -5.40 -23.63
N ARG A 253 -0.53 -4.08 -23.55
CA ARG A 253 0.78 -3.51 -23.25
C ARG A 253 0.62 -2.25 -22.40
N ALA A 254 1.31 -2.18 -21.24
CA ALA A 254 1.32 -1.01 -20.37
C ALA A 254 2.61 -0.97 -19.54
N ALA A 255 3.27 0.17 -19.43
CA ALA A 255 4.41 0.39 -18.53
C ALA A 255 5.49 -0.72 -18.58
N GLY A 256 5.84 -1.19 -19.79
CA GLY A 256 6.81 -2.26 -19.97
C GLY A 256 6.23 -3.69 -19.86
N LEU A 257 5.03 -3.84 -19.33
CA LEU A 257 4.29 -5.11 -19.29
C LEU A 257 3.63 -5.37 -20.65
N SER A 258 3.78 -6.58 -21.17
CA SER A 258 3.06 -7.08 -22.34
C SER A 258 2.39 -8.40 -22.01
N VAL A 259 1.17 -8.58 -22.46
CA VAL A 259 0.35 -9.78 -22.25
C VAL A 259 -0.27 -10.21 -23.55
N LEU A 260 -0.20 -11.50 -23.85
CA LEU A 260 -0.96 -12.18 -24.88
C LEU A 260 -1.85 -13.22 -24.23
N TYR A 261 -3.17 -13.07 -24.38
CA TYR A 261 -4.15 -14.07 -23.99
C TYR A 261 -4.69 -14.76 -25.25
N PHE A 262 -4.77 -16.10 -25.23
CA PHE A 262 -5.35 -16.90 -26.29
C PHE A 262 -5.89 -18.24 -25.76
N THR A 263 -6.65 -18.94 -26.57
CA THR A 263 -7.14 -20.28 -26.24
C THR A 263 -6.10 -21.32 -26.69
N ASP A 264 -5.63 -22.15 -25.76
CA ASP A 264 -4.70 -23.25 -25.98
C ASP A 264 -5.41 -24.59 -25.72
N VAL A 265 -4.77 -25.70 -26.05
CA VAL A 265 -5.31 -27.05 -25.88
C VAL A 265 -4.31 -27.90 -25.10
N ARG A 266 -4.80 -28.51 -24.01
CA ARG A 266 -3.98 -29.48 -23.24
C ARG A 266 -4.59 -30.87 -23.33
N GLU A 267 -3.76 -31.89 -23.30
CA GLU A 267 -4.17 -33.25 -23.16
C GLU A 267 -4.43 -33.60 -21.69
N THR A 268 -5.64 -34.08 -21.39
CA THR A 268 -6.04 -34.53 -20.06
C THR A 268 -6.40 -36.02 -20.11
N ALA A 269 -6.55 -36.63 -18.95
CA ALA A 269 -7.03 -38.04 -18.88
C ALA A 269 -8.45 -38.24 -19.51
N ALA A 270 -9.22 -37.17 -19.65
CA ALA A 270 -10.55 -37.17 -20.26
C ALA A 270 -10.54 -36.83 -21.76
N GLY A 271 -9.38 -36.43 -22.32
CA GLY A 271 -9.20 -36.06 -23.73
C GLY A 271 -8.63 -34.62 -23.84
N GLN A 272 -8.80 -34.03 -25.03
CA GLN A 272 -8.34 -32.65 -25.26
C GLN A 272 -9.25 -31.64 -24.60
N GLU A 273 -8.68 -30.74 -23.82
CA GLU A 273 -9.38 -29.65 -23.14
C GLU A 273 -8.86 -28.30 -23.64
N LYS A 274 -9.77 -27.39 -24.00
CA LYS A 274 -9.45 -26.01 -24.34
C LYS A 274 -9.40 -25.18 -23.07
N TYR A 275 -8.35 -24.39 -22.89
CA TYR A 275 -8.17 -23.49 -21.76
C TYR A 275 -7.62 -22.13 -22.21
N GLY A 276 -7.87 -21.10 -21.40
CA GLY A 276 -7.33 -19.77 -21.65
C GLY A 276 -5.92 -19.63 -21.11
N LYS A 277 -4.95 -19.42 -22.01
CA LYS A 277 -3.54 -19.24 -21.69
C LYS A 277 -3.15 -17.77 -21.83
N ALA A 278 -2.46 -17.24 -20.84
CA ALA A 278 -1.82 -15.95 -20.90
C ALA A 278 -0.29 -16.10 -20.93
N LEU A 279 0.36 -15.43 -21.87
CA LEU A 279 1.81 -15.21 -21.87
C LEU A 279 2.07 -13.77 -21.44
N ILE A 280 3.02 -13.60 -20.55
CA ILE A 280 3.31 -12.33 -19.89
C ILE A 280 4.80 -12.03 -20.07
N LYS A 281 5.11 -10.80 -20.48
CA LYS A 281 6.48 -10.31 -20.58
C LYS A 281 6.62 -8.97 -19.88
N TYR A 282 7.59 -8.88 -18.97
CA TYR A 282 7.94 -7.66 -18.27
C TYR A 282 9.47 -7.57 -18.15
N GLY A 283 10.09 -6.69 -18.93
CA GLY A 283 11.55 -6.70 -19.08
C GLY A 283 12.04 -8.03 -19.61
N ALA A 284 12.93 -8.69 -18.87
CA ALA A 284 13.41 -10.04 -19.18
C ALA A 284 12.58 -11.17 -18.57
N LEU A 285 11.62 -10.85 -17.69
CA LEU A 285 10.69 -11.84 -17.15
C LEU A 285 9.72 -12.29 -18.24
N GLU A 286 9.72 -13.59 -18.52
CA GLU A 286 8.75 -14.25 -19.39
C GLU A 286 7.99 -15.31 -18.59
N ALA A 287 6.67 -15.16 -18.49
CA ALA A 287 5.83 -16.05 -17.70
C ALA A 287 4.60 -16.51 -18.48
N GLN A 288 4.02 -17.63 -18.07
CA GLN A 288 2.76 -18.17 -18.58
C GLN A 288 1.78 -18.49 -17.46
N ALA A 289 0.49 -18.43 -17.79
CA ALA A 289 -0.57 -18.78 -16.85
C ALA A 289 -1.77 -19.40 -17.54
N ASP A 290 -2.39 -20.41 -16.93
CA ASP A 290 -3.77 -20.80 -17.17
C ASP A 290 -4.67 -19.85 -16.37
N VAL A 291 -5.36 -18.97 -17.10
CA VAL A 291 -6.13 -17.86 -16.49
C VAL A 291 -7.34 -18.40 -15.69
N ALA A 292 -7.98 -19.46 -16.16
CA ALA A 292 -9.12 -20.05 -15.46
C ALA A 292 -8.68 -20.61 -14.10
N ARG A 293 -7.56 -21.34 -14.08
CA ARG A 293 -7.00 -21.94 -12.87
C ARG A 293 -6.54 -20.88 -11.86
N LEU A 294 -5.89 -19.82 -12.32
CA LEU A 294 -5.57 -18.69 -11.43
C LEU A 294 -6.83 -17.99 -10.90
N ALA A 295 -7.87 -17.88 -11.73
CA ALA A 295 -9.14 -17.28 -11.32
C ALA A 295 -9.88 -18.11 -10.25
N GLU A 296 -9.67 -19.43 -10.20
CA GLU A 296 -10.23 -20.30 -9.15
C GLU A 296 -9.64 -19.99 -7.76
N LEU A 297 -8.45 -19.42 -7.69
CA LEU A 297 -7.84 -18.98 -6.43
C LEU A 297 -8.46 -17.69 -5.88
N LEU A 298 -9.03 -16.84 -6.74
CA LEU A 298 -9.59 -15.54 -6.34
C LEU A 298 -10.69 -15.65 -5.27
N PRO A 299 -11.69 -16.54 -5.34
CA PRO A 299 -12.70 -16.68 -4.30
C PRO A 299 -12.09 -17.04 -2.95
N THR A 300 -11.11 -17.94 -2.92
CA THR A 300 -10.42 -18.39 -1.71
C THR A 300 -9.62 -17.22 -1.10
N ILE A 301 -8.91 -16.46 -1.93
CA ILE A 301 -8.17 -15.27 -1.50
C ILE A 301 -9.11 -14.24 -0.88
N VAL A 302 -10.21 -13.98 -1.56
CA VAL A 302 -11.19 -12.96 -1.14
C VAL A 302 -11.92 -13.38 0.13
N GLU A 303 -12.32 -14.63 0.26
CA GLU A 303 -12.96 -15.16 1.46
C GLU A 303 -12.03 -15.07 2.67
N ARG A 304 -10.75 -15.44 2.51
CA ARG A 304 -9.76 -15.38 3.61
C ARG A 304 -9.35 -13.95 3.97
N LEU A 305 -9.33 -13.03 3.02
CA LEU A 305 -9.08 -11.61 3.29
C LEU A 305 -10.27 -10.90 3.95
N GLY A 306 -11.41 -11.62 4.12
CA GLY A 306 -12.62 -11.05 4.72
C GLY A 306 -13.25 -9.94 3.86
N THR A 307 -12.87 -9.85 2.60
CA THR A 307 -13.47 -8.96 1.62
C THR A 307 -14.51 -9.74 0.85
N GLU A 308 -15.75 -9.27 0.78
CA GLU A 308 -16.70 -9.83 -0.18
C GLU A 308 -16.31 -9.31 -1.57
N LEU A 309 -16.10 -10.23 -2.53
CA LEU A 309 -16.13 -9.83 -3.93
C LEU A 309 -17.47 -9.16 -4.15
N PRO A 310 -17.51 -7.90 -4.58
CA PRO A 310 -18.76 -7.28 -4.96
C PRO A 310 -19.37 -8.20 -6.03
N LYS A 311 -20.48 -8.84 -5.71
CA LYS A 311 -21.34 -9.50 -6.70
C LYS A 311 -21.96 -8.36 -7.50
N ALA A 312 -21.13 -7.69 -8.31
CA ALA A 312 -21.53 -6.56 -9.09
C ALA A 312 -22.68 -6.99 -10.00
N GLN A 313 -23.88 -6.77 -9.53
CA GLN A 313 -25.06 -6.94 -10.36
C GLN A 313 -25.08 -5.75 -11.32
N ILE A 314 -24.54 -6.00 -12.52
CA ILE A 314 -24.59 -4.98 -13.57
C ILE A 314 -26.04 -4.93 -14.05
N VAL A 315 -26.69 -3.80 -13.81
CA VAL A 315 -28.04 -3.50 -14.28
C VAL A 315 -27.92 -2.57 -15.47
N PHE A 316 -28.56 -2.93 -16.55
CA PHE A 316 -28.65 -2.17 -17.77
C PHE A 316 -30.08 -1.61 -17.92
N ASN A 317 -30.19 -0.31 -18.20
CA ASN A 317 -31.45 0.33 -18.47
C ASN A 317 -31.58 0.65 -19.97
N PRO A 318 -32.45 -0.07 -20.71
CA PRO A 318 -32.64 0.15 -22.15
C PRO A 318 -33.10 1.58 -22.48
N THR A 319 -33.91 2.20 -21.63
CA THR A 319 -34.39 3.57 -21.82
C THR A 319 -33.26 4.59 -21.74
N GLU A 320 -32.34 4.42 -20.79
CA GLU A 320 -31.15 5.29 -20.67
C GLU A 320 -30.23 5.13 -21.86
N LEU A 321 -30.04 3.89 -22.36
CA LEU A 321 -29.26 3.65 -23.56
C LEU A 321 -29.90 4.37 -24.78
N ALA A 322 -31.22 4.22 -24.96
CA ALA A 322 -31.93 4.84 -26.06
C ALA A 322 -31.86 6.37 -26.00
N GLY A 323 -32.04 6.94 -24.81
CA GLY A 323 -31.93 8.38 -24.57
C GLY A 323 -30.51 8.92 -24.65
N GLY A 324 -29.48 8.04 -24.48
CA GLY A 324 -28.07 8.39 -24.52
C GLY A 324 -27.53 8.72 -25.91
N PHE A 325 -28.23 8.37 -26.99
CA PHE A 325 -27.79 8.70 -28.35
C PHE A 325 -28.05 10.16 -28.70
N SER A 326 -27.08 10.77 -29.34
CA SER A 326 -27.19 12.14 -29.87
C SER A 326 -26.38 12.24 -31.18
N THR A 327 -27.04 12.59 -32.27
CA THR A 327 -26.43 12.84 -33.57
C THR A 327 -26.36 14.35 -33.83
N ALA A 328 -25.18 14.84 -34.12
CA ALA A 328 -24.91 16.23 -34.59
C ALA A 328 -24.34 16.20 -36.02
N ASP A 329 -24.05 17.35 -36.58
CA ASP A 329 -23.57 17.45 -37.98
C ASP A 329 -22.25 16.69 -38.20
N ASP A 330 -21.38 16.66 -37.18
CA ASP A 330 -20.02 16.11 -37.24
C ASP A 330 -19.77 14.93 -36.33
N SER A 331 -20.75 14.56 -35.51
CA SER A 331 -20.55 13.52 -34.48
C SER A 331 -21.83 12.76 -34.10
N LEU A 332 -21.65 11.51 -33.74
CA LEU A 332 -22.62 10.68 -33.04
C LEU A 332 -22.06 10.36 -31.67
N THR A 333 -22.77 10.74 -30.64
CA THR A 333 -22.41 10.42 -29.24
C THR A 333 -23.39 9.44 -28.65
N LEU A 334 -22.86 8.47 -27.88
CA LEU A 334 -23.61 7.61 -26.99
C LEU A 334 -23.14 7.88 -25.56
N ASP A 335 -24.04 8.35 -24.68
CA ASP A 335 -23.71 8.70 -23.30
C ASP A 335 -24.81 8.14 -22.38
N PHE A 336 -24.48 7.10 -21.61
CA PHE A 336 -25.44 6.40 -20.78
C PHE A 336 -24.78 5.82 -19.52
N ASN A 337 -25.60 5.42 -18.55
CA ASN A 337 -25.10 4.75 -17.36
C ASN A 337 -25.50 3.27 -17.37
N ILE A 338 -24.54 2.44 -16.90
CA ILE A 338 -24.84 1.11 -16.37
C ILE A 338 -24.61 1.16 -14.86
N TYR A 339 -25.28 0.32 -14.12
CA TYR A 339 -25.21 0.37 -12.66
C TYR A 339 -24.54 -0.90 -12.14
N ALA A 340 -23.46 -0.73 -11.35
CA ALA A 340 -22.83 -1.81 -10.59
C ALA A 340 -23.16 -1.61 -9.12
N ASP A 341 -23.92 -2.53 -8.52
CA ASP A 341 -24.39 -2.42 -7.13
C ASP A 341 -25.10 -1.09 -6.81
N GLY A 342 -25.91 -0.59 -7.77
CA GLY A 342 -26.64 0.66 -7.64
C GLY A 342 -25.82 1.95 -7.84
N LYS A 343 -24.51 1.83 -8.09
CA LYS A 343 -23.63 2.97 -8.42
C LYS A 343 -23.50 3.12 -9.94
N PRO A 344 -23.64 4.33 -10.50
CA PRO A 344 -23.52 4.54 -11.93
C PRO A 344 -22.09 4.39 -12.43
N ILE A 345 -21.94 3.67 -13.52
CA ILE A 345 -20.77 3.68 -14.39
C ILE A 345 -21.18 4.46 -15.64
N ASN A 346 -20.69 5.66 -15.81
CA ASN A 346 -20.95 6.44 -17.00
C ASN A 346 -20.11 5.92 -18.16
N ILE A 347 -20.76 5.59 -19.27
CA ILE A 347 -20.13 5.16 -20.53
C ILE A 347 -20.42 6.21 -21.57
N LYS A 348 -19.38 6.72 -22.22
CA LYS A 348 -19.46 7.69 -23.29
C LYS A 348 -18.65 7.19 -24.49
N VAL A 349 -19.33 7.06 -25.63
CA VAL A 349 -18.69 6.66 -26.90
C VAL A 349 -18.92 7.79 -27.89
N LEU A 350 -17.86 8.26 -28.51
CA LEU A 350 -17.89 9.33 -29.48
C LEU A 350 -17.44 8.81 -30.83
N PHE A 351 -18.32 8.96 -31.84
CA PHE A 351 -18.00 8.72 -33.23
C PHE A 351 -17.94 10.04 -33.98
N LYS A 352 -16.98 10.20 -34.86
CA LYS A 352 -16.92 11.28 -35.82
C LYS A 352 -17.65 10.90 -37.10
N ILE A 353 -18.42 11.84 -37.64
CA ILE A 353 -19.05 11.72 -38.96
C ILE A 353 -18.08 12.31 -39.96
N THR A 354 -17.67 11.50 -40.93
CA THR A 354 -16.76 11.88 -42.00
C THR A 354 -17.45 11.71 -43.35
N GLU A 355 -16.82 12.17 -44.43
CA GLU A 355 -17.32 11.90 -45.78
C GLU A 355 -17.46 10.41 -46.13
N LYS A 356 -16.74 9.54 -45.39
CA LYS A 356 -16.77 8.08 -45.55
C LYS A 356 -17.77 7.40 -44.65
N GLY A 357 -18.38 8.12 -43.72
CA GLY A 357 -19.31 7.61 -42.74
C GLY A 357 -18.82 7.75 -41.31
N LEU A 358 -19.17 6.83 -40.42
CA LEU A 358 -18.80 6.83 -38.98
C LEU A 358 -17.38 6.30 -38.78
N THR A 359 -16.66 6.96 -37.90
CA THR A 359 -15.39 6.49 -37.35
C THR A 359 -15.42 6.68 -35.84
N LEU A 360 -15.01 5.65 -35.06
CA LEU A 360 -14.87 5.79 -33.61
C LEU A 360 -13.75 6.76 -33.28
N ASP A 361 -14.05 7.83 -32.55
CA ASP A 361 -13.04 8.79 -32.10
C ASP A 361 -12.46 8.35 -30.76
N ASN A 362 -13.33 8.08 -29.79
CA ASN A 362 -12.94 7.54 -28.49
C ASN A 362 -14.12 6.90 -27.79
N ALA A 363 -13.80 6.04 -26.80
CA ALA A 363 -14.72 5.56 -25.80
C ALA A 363 -14.17 5.86 -24.41
N ALA A 364 -15.03 6.22 -23.47
CA ALA A 364 -14.65 6.48 -22.11
C ALA A 364 -15.62 5.82 -21.13
N ALA A 365 -15.09 5.33 -20.02
CA ALA A 365 -15.89 4.85 -18.90
C ALA A 365 -15.41 5.53 -17.62
N ARG A 366 -16.34 5.90 -16.74
CA ARG A 366 -16.04 6.52 -15.46
C ARG A 366 -16.83 5.89 -14.34
N TYR A 367 -16.14 5.44 -13.33
CA TYR A 367 -16.71 4.86 -12.12
C TYR A 367 -15.98 5.43 -10.90
N GLU A 368 -16.65 6.25 -10.08
CA GLU A 368 -16.05 6.93 -8.94
C GLU A 368 -14.74 7.66 -9.32
N ASN A 369 -13.60 7.20 -8.78
CA ASN A 369 -12.27 7.75 -9.08
C ASN A 369 -11.56 7.04 -10.24
N LEU A 370 -12.16 5.99 -10.81
CA LEU A 370 -11.62 5.25 -11.94
C LEU A 370 -12.12 5.90 -13.25
N SER A 371 -11.18 6.27 -14.10
CA SER A 371 -11.45 6.81 -15.45
C SER A 371 -10.66 6.00 -16.47
N VAL A 372 -11.37 5.48 -17.46
CA VAL A 372 -10.77 4.76 -18.60
C VAL A 372 -11.16 5.49 -19.87
N LYS A 373 -10.17 5.81 -20.69
CA LYS A 373 -10.38 6.38 -22.03
C LYS A 373 -9.71 5.50 -23.06
N LEU A 374 -10.41 5.11 -24.09
CA LEU A 374 -9.95 4.29 -25.20
C LEU A 374 -9.97 5.13 -26.48
N VAL A 375 -8.87 5.13 -27.23
CA VAL A 375 -8.75 5.80 -28.55
C VAL A 375 -8.30 4.75 -29.56
N PRO A 376 -9.01 4.56 -30.68
CA PRO A 376 -8.62 3.61 -31.70
C PRO A 376 -7.21 3.91 -32.26
N CYS A 377 -6.43 2.85 -32.47
CA CYS A 377 -5.08 2.97 -33.06
C CYS A 377 -4.79 1.77 -33.98
N GLY A 378 -3.63 1.75 -34.61
CA GLY A 378 -3.21 0.61 -35.42
C GLY A 378 -2.83 -0.60 -34.56
N PHE A 379 -3.04 -1.81 -35.11
CA PHE A 379 -2.71 -3.09 -34.45
C PHE A 379 -1.21 -3.44 -34.58
N ASP A 380 -0.32 -2.49 -34.43
CA ASP A 380 1.12 -2.64 -34.49
C ASP A 380 1.76 -2.37 -33.13
N GLY A 381 3.00 -2.77 -32.97
CA GLY A 381 3.77 -2.49 -31.75
C GLY A 381 3.41 -3.33 -30.52
N PHE A 382 2.66 -4.42 -30.67
CA PHE A 382 2.59 -5.49 -29.68
C PHE A 382 3.82 -6.39 -29.78
N TRP A 383 4.21 -7.01 -28.66
CA TRP A 383 5.29 -7.98 -28.64
C TRP A 383 4.88 -9.27 -29.36
N GLU A 384 5.80 -9.81 -30.15
CA GLU A 384 5.67 -11.18 -30.63
C GLU A 384 6.07 -12.12 -29.49
N PHE A 385 5.19 -13.06 -29.16
CA PHE A 385 5.44 -14.10 -28.17
C PHE A 385 5.77 -15.41 -28.89
N ASP A 386 6.85 -16.08 -28.46
CA ASP A 386 7.10 -17.44 -28.85
C ASP A 386 6.21 -18.36 -28.01
N ARG A 387 5.16 -18.95 -28.62
CA ARG A 387 4.17 -19.76 -27.90
C ARG A 387 4.72 -21.08 -27.36
N GLU A 388 5.86 -21.53 -27.88
CA GLU A 388 6.58 -22.74 -27.46
C GLU A 388 7.81 -22.39 -26.58
N GLY A 389 7.99 -21.13 -26.22
CA GLY A 389 9.09 -20.64 -25.39
C GLY A 389 9.07 -21.21 -23.97
N ASP A 390 10.20 -21.17 -23.33
CA ASP A 390 10.35 -21.61 -21.92
C ASP A 390 9.92 -20.46 -20.99
N TYR A 391 8.73 -20.54 -20.44
CA TYR A 391 8.10 -19.50 -19.60
C TYR A 391 8.03 -19.96 -18.14
N LEU A 392 8.23 -19.02 -17.22
CA LEU A 392 7.94 -19.21 -15.80
C LEU A 392 6.44 -19.59 -15.64
N ASP A 393 6.15 -20.75 -15.09
CA ASP A 393 4.78 -21.22 -14.87
C ASP A 393 4.20 -20.59 -13.58
N LEU A 394 3.32 -19.59 -13.76
CA LEU A 394 2.65 -18.91 -12.65
C LEU A 394 1.64 -19.78 -11.91
N ASN A 395 1.09 -20.79 -12.56
CA ASN A 395 0.17 -21.72 -11.89
C ASN A 395 0.92 -22.67 -10.96
N ALA A 396 2.06 -23.20 -11.41
CA ALA A 396 2.93 -24.01 -10.56
C ALA A 396 3.45 -23.18 -9.37
N LEU A 397 3.88 -21.94 -9.63
CA LEU A 397 4.28 -21.02 -8.56
C LEU A 397 3.13 -20.75 -7.57
N ALA A 398 1.92 -20.54 -8.07
CA ALA A 398 0.76 -20.30 -7.23
C ALA A 398 0.36 -21.55 -6.42
N ASP A 399 0.41 -22.75 -7.01
CA ASP A 399 0.14 -23.99 -6.30
C ASP A 399 1.10 -24.21 -5.12
N ASP A 400 2.39 -23.86 -5.30
CA ASP A 400 3.38 -24.06 -4.26
C ASP A 400 3.36 -22.99 -3.17
N TYR A 401 3.00 -21.74 -3.52
CA TYR A 401 3.17 -20.59 -2.59
C TYR A 401 1.87 -19.89 -2.19
N ALA A 402 0.79 -19.95 -2.99
CA ALA A 402 -0.39 -19.13 -2.75
C ALA A 402 -1.05 -19.41 -1.39
N GLU A 403 -1.15 -20.68 -0.99
CA GLU A 403 -1.76 -21.08 0.29
C GLU A 403 -0.93 -20.54 1.47
N ILE A 404 0.39 -20.69 1.41
CA ILE A 404 1.31 -20.24 2.47
C ILE A 404 1.31 -18.72 2.57
N ILE A 405 1.37 -18.03 1.43
CA ILE A 405 1.31 -16.56 1.40
C ILE A 405 -0.05 -16.10 1.95
N LEU A 406 -1.13 -16.76 1.54
CA LEU A 406 -2.46 -16.44 2.01
C LEU A 406 -2.60 -16.68 3.52
N ASP A 407 -2.06 -17.79 4.02
CA ASP A 407 -2.00 -18.08 5.45
C ASP A 407 -1.18 -17.03 6.21
N LEU A 408 -0.05 -16.57 5.66
CA LEU A 408 0.74 -15.50 6.25
C LEU A 408 -0.01 -14.15 6.27
N VAL A 409 -0.70 -13.80 5.18
CA VAL A 409 -1.41 -12.52 5.07
C VAL A 409 -2.66 -12.47 5.93
N THR A 410 -3.36 -13.60 6.09
CA THR A 410 -4.61 -13.68 6.86
C THR A 410 -4.42 -14.13 8.30
N ALA A 411 -3.22 -14.53 8.69
CA ALA A 411 -2.90 -14.99 10.04
C ALA A 411 -3.15 -13.91 11.09
N ARG A 412 -3.52 -14.31 12.26
CA ARG A 412 -3.59 -13.44 13.45
C ARG A 412 -2.23 -13.24 14.11
N GLY A 413 -1.20 -13.90 13.65
CA GLY A 413 0.15 -13.73 14.12
C GLY A 413 1.17 -14.35 13.17
N TRP A 414 2.43 -13.97 13.37
CA TRP A 414 3.55 -14.42 12.57
C TRP A 414 4.72 -14.78 13.47
N GLN A 415 5.45 -15.81 13.08
CA GLN A 415 6.77 -16.09 13.61
C GLN A 415 7.79 -15.99 12.48
N ILE A 416 8.83 -15.23 12.71
CA ILE A 416 9.96 -15.04 11.81
C ILE A 416 11.22 -15.50 12.56
N ASP A 417 11.83 -16.54 12.06
CA ASP A 417 13.12 -17.03 12.54
C ASP A 417 14.20 -16.66 11.51
N ALA A 418 15.22 -15.95 11.94
CA ALA A 418 16.33 -15.58 11.09
C ALA A 418 17.65 -16.00 11.73
N SER A 419 18.54 -16.54 10.92
CA SER A 419 19.90 -16.86 11.34
C SER A 419 20.89 -16.53 10.25
N GLY A 420 22.11 -16.24 10.64
CA GLY A 420 23.12 -15.89 9.66
C GLY A 420 24.44 -15.45 10.27
N SER A 421 25.28 -14.88 9.41
CA SER A 421 26.58 -14.36 9.82
C SER A 421 26.90 -13.07 9.10
N VAL A 422 27.56 -12.17 9.79
CA VAL A 422 28.13 -10.94 9.25
C VAL A 422 29.65 -10.98 9.43
N THR A 423 30.38 -10.92 8.31
CA THR A 423 31.83 -10.88 8.29
C THR A 423 32.31 -9.50 7.88
N THR A 424 33.05 -8.84 8.73
CA THR A 424 33.66 -7.53 8.47
C THR A 424 35.17 -7.70 8.24
N GLN A 425 35.68 -7.20 7.12
CA GLN A 425 37.09 -7.18 6.78
C GLN A 425 37.60 -5.75 6.81
N THR A 426 38.59 -5.50 7.65
CA THR A 426 39.26 -4.20 7.76
C THR A 426 40.72 -4.37 7.31
N ALA A 427 41.13 -3.54 6.36
CA ALA A 427 42.54 -3.47 5.99
C ALA A 427 43.27 -2.61 7.04
N SER A 428 44.16 -3.23 7.82
CA SER A 428 45.02 -2.45 8.71
C SER A 428 46.35 -2.20 7.99
N VAL A 429 46.75 -0.94 7.88
CA VAL A 429 48.09 -0.57 7.41
C VAL A 429 49.01 -0.70 8.62
N GLY A 430 49.84 -1.76 8.66
CA GLY A 430 50.84 -1.91 9.68
C GLY A 430 51.80 -0.71 9.69
N GLN A 431 52.33 -0.35 10.86
CA GLN A 431 53.30 0.76 11.00
C GLN A 431 54.61 0.58 10.24
N GLU A 432 54.86 -0.60 9.67
CA GLU A 432 55.99 -0.84 8.75
C GLU A 432 55.40 -1.18 7.37
N GLN A 433 55.58 -0.31 6.42
CA GLN A 433 54.99 -0.13 5.07
C GLN A 433 55.03 -1.35 4.10
N THR A 434 55.03 -2.59 4.51
CA THR A 434 55.23 -3.70 3.59
C THR A 434 54.24 -4.84 3.57
N GLU A 435 53.29 -4.93 4.52
CA GLU A 435 52.19 -5.92 4.44
C GLU A 435 50.89 -5.37 4.95
N THR A 436 49.83 -5.40 4.11
CA THR A 436 48.47 -5.09 4.51
C THR A 436 47.89 -6.34 5.18
N GLU A 437 47.80 -6.32 6.48
CA GLU A 437 47.12 -7.39 7.21
C GLU A 437 45.62 -7.14 7.17
N THR A 438 44.87 -8.08 6.63
CA THR A 438 43.39 -8.01 6.62
C THR A 438 42.86 -8.68 7.89
N VAL A 439 42.36 -7.91 8.81
CA VAL A 439 41.67 -8.46 9.98
C VAL A 439 40.21 -8.76 9.59
N SER A 440 39.79 -10.00 9.76
CA SER A 440 38.43 -10.47 9.49
C SER A 440 37.76 -10.81 10.82
N THR A 441 36.64 -10.20 11.11
CA THR A 441 35.80 -10.53 12.25
C THR A 441 34.43 -11.05 11.76
N GLN A 442 34.02 -12.19 12.30
CA GLN A 442 32.69 -12.76 12.01
C GLN A 442 31.85 -12.69 13.26
N THR A 443 30.61 -12.29 13.07
CA THR A 443 29.55 -12.31 14.08
C THR A 443 28.38 -13.11 13.54
N ASP A 444 28.02 -14.17 14.22
CA ASP A 444 26.84 -14.98 13.90
C ASP A 444 25.66 -14.42 14.67
N PHE A 445 24.47 -14.49 14.08
CA PHE A 445 23.23 -14.05 14.73
C PHE A 445 22.11 -15.07 14.61
N THR A 446 21.26 -15.12 15.62
CA THR A 446 19.96 -15.77 15.58
C THR A 446 18.90 -14.78 16.06
N LEU A 447 17.80 -14.70 15.35
CA LEU A 447 16.65 -13.83 15.65
C LEU A 447 15.38 -14.66 15.57
N THR A 448 14.56 -14.57 16.60
CA THR A 448 13.17 -15.03 16.55
C THR A 448 12.26 -13.84 16.86
N LEU A 449 11.34 -13.53 15.96
CA LEU A 449 10.32 -12.50 16.12
C LEU A 449 8.95 -13.16 15.99
N CYS A 450 8.14 -13.10 17.07
CA CYS A 450 6.73 -13.46 17.00
C CYS A 450 5.89 -12.19 17.18
N VAL A 451 4.88 -12.03 16.34
CA VAL A 451 3.91 -10.93 16.42
C VAL A 451 2.52 -11.54 16.43
N GLY A 452 1.69 -11.16 17.36
CA GLY A 452 0.32 -11.66 17.50
C GLY A 452 -0.70 -10.52 17.53
N LEU A 453 -1.83 -10.72 16.81
CA LEU A 453 -2.97 -9.81 16.84
C LEU A 453 -4.05 -10.46 17.72
N SER A 454 -4.17 -10.02 18.97
CA SER A 454 -5.25 -10.43 19.88
C SER A 454 -6.49 -9.53 19.69
N GLU A 455 -7.63 -9.94 20.25
CA GLU A 455 -8.82 -9.07 20.26
C GLU A 455 -8.57 -7.77 21.04
N GLU A 456 -7.68 -7.82 22.01
CA GLU A 456 -7.27 -6.69 22.84
C GLU A 456 -6.32 -5.75 22.07
N SER A 457 -5.57 -6.26 21.08
CA SER A 457 -4.70 -5.44 20.20
C SER A 457 -5.46 -4.59 19.19
N ALA A 458 -6.76 -4.76 19.03
CA ALA A 458 -7.56 -3.95 18.07
C ALA A 458 -7.55 -2.44 18.38
N GLN A 459 -7.08 -2.05 19.56
CA GLN A 459 -6.95 -0.66 20.01
C GLN A 459 -5.52 -0.28 20.43
N GLY A 460 -4.53 -1.15 20.26
CA GLY A 460 -3.16 -0.98 20.75
C GLY A 460 -2.08 -1.55 19.84
N LEU A 461 -0.91 -1.78 20.42
CA LEU A 461 0.20 -2.46 19.76
C LEU A 461 -0.08 -3.97 19.68
N PRO A 462 0.43 -4.70 18.68
CA PRO A 462 0.37 -6.16 18.66
C PRO A 462 1.16 -6.77 19.82
N ASP A 463 0.82 -8.01 20.20
CA ASP A 463 1.67 -8.79 21.08
C ASP A 463 2.99 -9.11 20.38
N ILE A 464 4.11 -8.94 21.06
CA ILE A 464 5.45 -9.07 20.47
C ILE A 464 6.33 -9.94 21.35
N LEU A 465 7.04 -10.86 20.73
CA LEU A 465 8.13 -11.61 21.31
C LEU A 465 9.32 -11.52 20.35
N LEU A 466 10.42 -10.92 20.80
CA LEU A 466 11.66 -10.81 20.04
C LEU A 466 12.77 -11.46 20.88
N SER A 467 13.55 -12.33 20.24
CA SER A 467 14.78 -12.87 20.80
C SER A 467 15.91 -12.71 19.77
N LEU A 468 16.96 -12.02 20.14
CA LEU A 468 18.17 -11.81 19.31
C LEU A 468 19.39 -12.26 20.09
N VAL A 469 20.19 -13.12 19.49
CA VAL A 469 21.49 -13.54 20.02
C VAL A 469 22.58 -13.26 18.99
N LEU A 470 23.62 -12.56 19.42
CA LEU A 470 24.83 -12.32 18.65
C LEU A 470 25.98 -13.11 19.26
N THR A 471 26.68 -13.86 18.42
CA THR A 471 27.76 -14.76 18.83
C THR A 471 29.03 -14.45 18.03
N ASP A 472 30.17 -14.52 18.67
CA ASP A 472 31.45 -14.43 17.98
C ASP A 472 31.64 -15.65 17.11
N GLY A 473 31.83 -15.48 15.80
CA GLY A 473 31.91 -16.59 14.86
C GLY A 473 33.15 -17.44 15.05
N ALA A 474 34.27 -16.90 15.60
CA ALA A 474 35.50 -17.62 15.80
C ALA A 474 35.51 -18.38 17.13
N THR A 475 35.08 -17.77 18.22
CA THR A 475 35.10 -18.33 19.58
C THR A 475 33.79 -18.98 19.99
N GLN A 476 32.71 -18.74 19.25
CA GLN A 476 31.34 -19.17 19.58
C GLN A 476 30.85 -18.65 20.95
N THR A 477 31.43 -17.56 21.43
CA THR A 477 31.01 -16.90 22.67
C THR A 477 29.91 -15.91 22.39
N GLN A 478 28.91 -15.90 23.27
CA GLN A 478 27.81 -14.96 23.17
C GLN A 478 28.32 -13.53 23.43
N LYS A 479 28.08 -12.62 22.50
CA LYS A 479 28.42 -11.19 22.62
C LYS A 479 27.23 -10.39 23.16
N THR A 480 26.03 -10.71 22.67
CA THR A 480 24.80 -10.00 23.04
C THR A 480 23.64 -10.97 23.00
N ALA A 481 22.77 -10.89 24.00
CA ALA A 481 21.45 -11.49 24.00
C ALA A 481 20.42 -10.42 24.35
N LEU A 482 19.39 -10.31 23.53
CA LEU A 482 18.28 -9.40 23.72
C LEU A 482 16.97 -10.17 23.62
N THR A 483 16.16 -10.12 24.66
CA THR A 483 14.78 -10.61 24.61
C THR A 483 13.84 -9.46 24.91
N VAL A 484 12.85 -9.24 24.04
CA VAL A 484 11.81 -8.24 24.21
C VAL A 484 10.45 -8.94 24.19
N VAL A 485 9.64 -8.72 25.19
CA VAL A 485 8.29 -9.29 25.32
C VAL A 485 7.32 -8.16 25.59
N TYR A 486 6.28 -8.08 24.78
CA TYR A 486 5.15 -7.19 24.98
C TYR A 486 3.86 -7.97 24.86
N GLY A 487 2.95 -7.80 25.81
CA GLY A 487 1.64 -8.42 25.78
C GLY A 487 0.54 -7.45 26.17
N ASN A 488 -0.58 -7.49 25.42
CA ASN A 488 -1.77 -6.69 25.73
C ASN A 488 -2.52 -7.20 26.97
N GLY A 489 -2.35 -8.48 27.31
CA GLY A 489 -2.85 -9.06 28.55
C GLY A 489 -1.94 -8.79 29.75
N SER A 490 -2.45 -9.05 30.97
CA SER A 490 -1.59 -9.02 32.16
C SER A 490 -0.67 -10.24 32.20
N ILE A 491 0.62 -10.02 32.49
CA ILE A 491 1.64 -11.05 32.55
C ILE A 491 2.07 -11.19 34.03
N GLY A 492 1.69 -12.30 34.68
CA GLY A 492 1.95 -12.47 36.08
C GLY A 492 1.30 -11.36 36.93
N GLN A 493 2.13 -10.58 37.63
CA GLN A 493 1.68 -9.42 38.44
C GLN A 493 1.83 -8.09 37.72
N ALA A 494 2.36 -8.06 36.48
CA ALA A 494 2.49 -6.87 35.71
C ALA A 494 1.15 -6.50 35.03
N PRO A 495 0.81 -5.21 34.95
CA PRO A 495 -0.42 -4.78 34.29
C PRO A 495 -0.40 -5.11 32.78
N ALA A 496 -1.58 -5.14 32.17
CA ALA A 496 -1.74 -5.27 30.73
C ALA A 496 -0.95 -4.17 30.00
N GLY A 497 -0.37 -4.50 28.85
CA GLY A 497 0.42 -3.56 28.06
C GLY A 497 1.79 -3.25 28.66
N THR A 498 2.41 -4.20 29.34
CA THR A 498 3.77 -4.06 29.86
C THR A 498 4.79 -4.59 28.85
N LEU A 499 5.83 -3.81 28.59
CA LEU A 499 7.00 -4.18 27.83
C LEU A 499 8.08 -4.71 28.79
N PHE A 500 8.60 -5.90 28.48
CA PHE A 500 9.72 -6.53 29.19
C PHE A 500 10.92 -6.58 28.26
N VAL A 501 12.09 -6.25 28.79
CA VAL A 501 13.36 -6.29 28.08
C VAL A 501 14.38 -7.01 28.95
N ASP A 502 15.02 -8.03 28.39
CA ASP A 502 16.18 -8.70 28.97
C ASP A 502 17.37 -8.49 28.02
N TYR A 503 18.33 -7.70 28.42
CA TYR A 503 19.54 -7.40 27.67
C TYR A 503 20.76 -7.93 28.43
N ASN A 504 21.33 -9.04 27.96
CA ASN A 504 22.45 -9.71 28.59
C ASN A 504 22.25 -10.00 30.10
N GLY A 505 21.02 -10.28 30.52
CA GLY A 505 20.68 -10.51 31.92
C GLY A 505 20.18 -9.28 32.66
N LEU A 506 20.36 -8.08 32.13
CA LEU A 506 19.73 -6.86 32.66
C LEU A 506 18.23 -6.88 32.31
N LYS A 507 17.40 -7.05 33.36
CA LYS A 507 15.96 -7.21 33.23
C LYS A 507 15.21 -5.94 33.58
N ALA A 508 14.57 -5.31 32.61
CA ALA A 508 13.78 -4.11 32.77
C ALA A 508 12.34 -4.31 32.26
N ARG A 509 11.36 -3.69 32.92
CA ARG A 509 9.97 -3.64 32.45
C ARG A 509 9.40 -2.24 32.56
N VAL A 510 8.49 -1.93 31.65
CA VAL A 510 7.79 -0.63 31.64
C VAL A 510 6.40 -0.79 31.03
N ALA A 511 5.39 -0.20 31.67
CA ALA A 511 4.03 -0.16 31.12
C ALA A 511 3.97 0.80 29.92
N THR A 512 3.21 0.42 28.88
CA THR A 512 3.05 1.28 27.69
C THR A 512 2.40 2.62 27.98
N ASP A 513 1.55 2.69 29.00
CA ASP A 513 0.98 3.99 29.41
C ASP A 513 2.07 4.93 29.96
N SER A 514 3.05 4.39 30.67
CA SER A 514 4.22 5.15 31.10
C SER A 514 5.07 5.60 29.90
N LEU A 515 5.25 4.74 28.89
CA LEU A 515 5.93 5.10 27.64
C LEU A 515 5.19 6.21 26.84
N LYS A 516 3.86 6.17 26.77
CA LYS A 516 3.05 7.22 26.15
C LYS A 516 3.22 8.58 26.84
N MET A 517 3.42 8.58 28.17
CA MET A 517 3.68 9.79 28.92
C MET A 517 5.07 10.37 28.65
N LEU A 518 6.03 9.58 28.19
CA LEU A 518 7.38 10.07 27.85
C LEU A 518 7.39 10.99 26.63
N SER A 519 6.58 10.74 25.60
CA SER A 519 6.59 11.54 24.38
C SER A 519 6.39 13.04 24.63
N PRO A 520 5.33 13.50 25.29
CA PRO A 520 5.16 14.93 25.58
C PRO A 520 6.23 15.49 26.54
N LEU A 521 6.84 14.65 27.39
CA LEU A 521 7.93 15.08 28.26
C LEU A 521 9.23 15.23 27.47
N LEU A 522 9.49 14.37 26.50
CA LEU A 522 10.61 14.51 25.58
C LEU A 522 10.48 15.76 24.71
N ASP A 523 9.27 16.09 24.23
CA ASP A 523 9.02 17.33 23.52
C ASP A 523 9.33 18.55 24.39
N ARG A 524 8.97 18.55 25.68
CA ARG A 524 9.36 19.58 26.64
C ARG A 524 10.88 19.62 26.85
N ALA A 525 11.53 18.47 26.96
CA ALA A 525 12.98 18.38 27.13
C ALA A 525 13.73 18.99 25.94
N THR A 526 13.27 18.75 24.71
CA THR A 526 13.88 19.32 23.49
C THR A 526 13.73 20.85 23.43
N LEU A 527 12.65 21.39 23.99
CA LEU A 527 12.49 22.87 24.11
C LEU A 527 13.46 23.50 25.12
N LEU A 528 13.78 22.76 26.19
CA LEU A 528 14.73 23.22 27.20
C LEU A 528 16.20 23.04 26.79
N VAL A 529 16.49 21.95 26.08
CA VAL A 529 17.83 21.57 25.62
C VAL A 529 17.80 21.24 24.13
N PRO A 530 17.92 22.22 23.23
CA PRO A 530 17.78 21.99 21.77
C PRO A 530 18.72 20.91 21.21
N ALA A 531 19.91 20.76 21.77
CA ALA A 531 20.86 19.70 21.38
C ALA A 531 20.28 18.27 21.55
N LEU A 532 19.38 18.05 22.50
CA LEU A 532 18.69 16.78 22.68
C LEU A 532 17.72 16.52 21.51
N GLY A 533 17.06 17.57 21.03
CA GLY A 533 16.19 17.49 19.84
C GLY A 533 16.97 17.08 18.59
N ASP A 534 18.18 17.62 18.41
CA ASP A 534 19.04 17.27 17.28
C ASP A 534 19.51 15.80 17.37
N MET A 535 19.85 15.31 18.55
CA MET A 535 20.22 13.90 18.75
C MET A 535 19.02 12.94 18.47
N LEU A 536 17.82 13.26 18.97
CA LEU A 536 16.61 12.48 18.73
C LEU A 536 16.25 12.49 17.25
N LYS A 537 16.39 13.62 16.58
CA LYS A 537 16.18 13.76 15.15
C LYS A 537 17.15 12.92 14.34
N GLN A 538 18.44 12.95 14.64
CA GLN A 538 19.46 12.10 14.00
C GLN A 538 19.17 10.62 14.20
N ALA A 539 18.73 10.19 15.40
CA ALA A 539 18.34 8.81 15.65
C ALA A 539 17.11 8.40 14.84
N THR A 540 16.11 9.30 14.72
CA THR A 540 14.88 9.06 13.93
C THR A 540 15.17 9.05 12.43
N GLU A 541 16.02 9.94 11.95
CA GLU A 541 16.47 9.99 10.56
C GLU A 541 17.28 8.74 10.17
N SER A 542 18.11 8.22 11.07
CA SER A 542 18.84 6.97 10.86
C SER A 542 17.91 5.75 10.74
N LEU A 543 16.82 5.72 11.51
CA LEU A 543 15.78 4.69 11.43
C LEU A 543 14.90 4.85 10.19
N SER A 544 14.56 6.08 9.80
CA SER A 544 13.75 6.36 8.61
C SER A 544 14.55 6.16 7.31
N GLY A 545 15.85 6.42 7.31
CA GLY A 545 16.75 6.22 6.18
C GLY A 545 16.80 4.76 5.73
N ALA A 546 16.67 3.80 6.65
CA ALA A 546 16.55 2.38 6.31
C ALA A 546 15.25 2.08 5.51
N GLY A 547 14.15 2.78 5.80
CA GLY A 547 12.90 2.67 5.05
C GLY A 547 12.94 3.36 3.67
N GLU A 548 13.72 4.42 3.51
CA GLU A 548 13.86 5.12 2.23
C GLU A 548 14.77 4.40 1.24
N ALA A 549 15.75 3.63 1.72
CA ALA A 549 16.60 2.79 0.88
C ALA A 549 15.78 1.77 0.07
N PHE A 550 14.65 1.29 0.60
CA PHE A 550 13.74 0.37 -0.10
C PHE A 550 12.75 1.05 -1.06
N LYS A 551 12.61 2.38 -1.05
CA LYS A 551 11.66 3.10 -1.94
C LYS A 551 12.14 3.23 -3.37
N ASN A 552 13.40 3.06 -3.64
CA ASN A 552 14.03 3.21 -4.95
C ASN A 552 14.36 1.87 -5.63
N ILE A 553 13.72 0.78 -5.19
CA ILE A 553 13.94 -0.54 -5.80
C ILE A 553 13.42 -0.51 -7.24
N ASP A 554 14.31 -0.67 -8.19
CA ASP A 554 13.94 -0.92 -9.58
C ASP A 554 13.43 -2.36 -9.71
N LEU A 555 12.10 -2.52 -9.58
CA LEU A 555 11.42 -3.79 -9.72
C LEU A 555 11.71 -4.46 -11.08
N GLN A 556 11.97 -3.68 -12.14
CA GLN A 556 12.29 -4.22 -13.45
C GLN A 556 13.62 -4.97 -13.41
N THR A 557 14.65 -4.35 -12.86
CA THR A 557 15.99 -4.98 -12.71
C THR A 557 15.95 -6.21 -11.79
N LEU A 558 15.14 -6.17 -10.73
CA LEU A 558 14.95 -7.32 -9.83
C LEU A 558 14.25 -8.50 -10.52
N LEU A 559 13.27 -8.22 -11.39
CA LEU A 559 12.53 -9.27 -12.08
C LEU A 559 13.28 -9.88 -13.27
N GLU A 560 14.40 -9.27 -13.70
CA GLU A 560 15.20 -9.76 -14.84
C GLU A 560 15.86 -11.13 -14.65
N SER A 561 15.95 -11.61 -13.43
CA SER A 561 16.67 -12.85 -13.10
C SER A 561 15.83 -13.88 -12.34
N ILE A 562 14.51 -13.69 -12.30
CA ILE A 562 13.63 -14.66 -11.64
C ILE A 562 13.69 -16.01 -12.34
N CYS A 563 13.98 -17.06 -11.56
CA CYS A 563 13.93 -18.44 -11.99
C CYS A 563 13.15 -19.26 -10.94
N TYR A 564 12.16 -20.02 -11.39
CA TYR A 564 11.44 -20.96 -10.54
C TYR A 564 11.76 -22.38 -11.00
N LYS A 565 12.33 -23.18 -10.12
CA LYS A 565 12.70 -24.55 -10.41
C LYS A 565 12.67 -25.42 -9.16
N ASP A 566 12.08 -26.61 -9.29
CA ASP A 566 12.03 -27.60 -8.22
C ASP A 566 11.44 -27.04 -6.90
N GLY A 567 10.41 -26.19 -6.97
CA GLY A 567 9.78 -25.58 -5.81
C GLY A 567 10.56 -24.42 -5.19
N VAL A 568 11.66 -23.99 -5.79
CA VAL A 568 12.48 -22.86 -5.32
C VAL A 568 12.40 -21.70 -6.30
N LEU A 569 11.94 -20.54 -5.80
CA LEU A 569 11.98 -19.27 -6.53
C LEU A 569 13.32 -18.61 -6.24
N SER A 570 14.16 -18.41 -7.23
CA SER A 570 15.45 -17.75 -7.10
C SER A 570 15.48 -16.43 -7.87
N LEU A 571 16.21 -15.46 -7.32
CA LEU A 571 16.37 -14.12 -7.85
C LEU A 571 17.83 -13.69 -7.69
N GLU A 572 18.44 -13.20 -8.75
CA GLU A 572 19.74 -12.54 -8.68
C GLU A 572 19.56 -11.03 -8.59
N VAL A 573 20.00 -10.47 -7.49
CA VAL A 573 19.99 -9.01 -7.29
C VAL A 573 21.25 -8.42 -7.90
N ALA A 574 21.09 -7.56 -8.89
CA ALA A 574 22.20 -6.87 -9.55
C ALA A 574 22.90 -5.90 -8.58
N GLU A 575 24.16 -5.56 -8.88
CA GLU A 575 24.94 -4.61 -8.09
C GLU A 575 24.22 -3.25 -7.98
N ASN A 576 24.13 -2.70 -6.77
CA ASN A 576 23.44 -1.45 -6.44
C ASN A 576 21.93 -1.40 -6.71
N ALA A 577 21.27 -2.55 -6.95
CA ALA A 577 19.83 -2.57 -7.26
C ALA A 577 18.92 -2.31 -6.05
N LEU A 578 19.37 -2.63 -4.82
CA LEU A 578 18.60 -2.43 -3.58
C LEU A 578 19.09 -1.24 -2.76
N PHE A 579 20.39 -1.06 -2.66
CA PHE A 579 21.04 0.03 -1.93
C PHE A 579 22.47 0.24 -2.45
N ASP A 580 23.00 1.42 -2.28
CA ASP A 580 24.32 1.78 -2.78
C ASP A 580 25.44 0.94 -2.12
N GLY A 581 26.37 0.43 -2.91
CA GLY A 581 27.58 -0.24 -2.46
C GLY A 581 27.46 -1.76 -2.32
N HIS A 582 26.27 -2.38 -2.53
CA HIS A 582 26.24 -3.86 -2.55
C HIS A 582 26.68 -4.45 -3.88
N LYS A 583 27.32 -5.59 -3.80
CA LYS A 583 27.65 -6.40 -4.98
C LYS A 583 26.47 -7.31 -5.35
N LYS A 584 26.54 -7.91 -6.54
CA LYS A 584 25.56 -8.92 -6.98
C LYS A 584 25.46 -10.05 -5.96
N PHE A 585 24.25 -10.43 -5.58
CA PHE A 585 23.98 -11.55 -4.69
C PHE A 585 22.70 -12.29 -5.10
N SER A 586 22.47 -13.48 -4.55
CA SER A 586 21.27 -14.27 -4.83
C SER A 586 20.33 -14.32 -3.64
N LEU A 587 19.04 -14.23 -3.94
CA LEU A 587 17.94 -14.53 -3.03
C LEU A 587 17.28 -15.82 -3.51
N SER A 588 16.93 -16.70 -2.59
CA SER A 588 16.12 -17.88 -2.89
C SER A 588 14.98 -17.99 -1.89
N LEU A 589 13.77 -18.17 -2.43
CA LEU A 589 12.57 -18.40 -1.67
C LEU A 589 12.16 -19.86 -1.88
N SER A 590 11.96 -20.59 -0.81
CA SER A 590 11.50 -21.96 -0.82
C SER A 590 10.42 -22.18 0.23
N GLN A 591 9.65 -23.24 0.07
CA GLN A 591 8.66 -23.65 1.05
C GLN A 591 8.89 -25.12 1.45
N THR A 592 8.72 -25.43 2.71
CA THR A 592 8.78 -26.79 3.24
C THR A 592 7.85 -26.90 4.44
N ASP A 593 6.92 -27.86 4.41
CA ASP A 593 5.98 -28.14 5.51
C ASP A 593 5.22 -26.89 6.03
N GLY A 594 4.78 -26.01 5.12
CA GLY A 594 4.05 -24.78 5.48
C GLY A 594 4.94 -23.64 6.01
N LEU A 595 6.26 -23.77 5.92
CA LEU A 595 7.23 -22.76 6.30
C LEU A 595 7.80 -22.10 5.04
N LEU A 596 7.65 -20.79 4.96
CA LEU A 596 8.28 -19.98 3.90
C LEU A 596 9.70 -19.61 4.34
N SER A 597 10.70 -19.99 3.54
CA SER A 597 12.11 -19.74 3.82
C SER A 597 12.74 -18.87 2.76
N LEU A 598 13.32 -17.75 3.16
CA LEU A 598 14.09 -16.84 2.32
C LEU A 598 15.57 -16.95 2.70
N ALA A 599 16.42 -17.34 1.77
CA ALA A 599 17.87 -17.34 1.95
C ALA A 599 18.51 -16.23 1.12
N ALA A 600 19.33 -15.41 1.76
CA ALA A 600 20.15 -14.38 1.13
C ALA A 600 21.62 -14.77 1.25
N ASN A 601 22.25 -15.11 0.14
CA ASN A 601 23.64 -15.57 0.13
C ASN A 601 24.56 -14.57 -0.57
N GLY A 602 25.68 -14.27 0.10
CA GLY A 602 26.76 -13.49 -0.50
C GLY A 602 26.49 -12.00 -0.60
N VAL A 603 25.59 -11.45 0.21
CA VAL A 603 25.39 -9.99 0.29
C VAL A 603 26.69 -9.35 0.76
N SER A 604 27.35 -8.64 -0.12
CA SER A 604 28.63 -7.98 0.15
C SER A 604 28.48 -6.48 -0.02
N LEU A 605 28.89 -5.73 1.00
CA LEU A 605 28.82 -4.27 1.07
C LEU A 605 30.23 -3.72 1.20
N ILE A 606 30.47 -2.56 0.59
CA ILE A 606 31.62 -1.72 0.95
C ILE A 606 31.07 -0.55 1.79
N ALA A 607 31.35 -0.58 3.06
CA ALA A 607 30.97 0.50 3.96
C ALA A 607 31.68 1.82 3.60
N SER A 608 31.11 2.95 3.99
CA SER A 608 31.66 4.30 3.73
C SER A 608 33.07 4.51 4.33
N ASP A 609 33.46 3.74 5.33
CA ASP A 609 34.79 3.71 5.95
C ASP A 609 35.79 2.77 5.24
N GLY A 610 35.41 2.19 4.08
CA GLY A 610 36.24 1.30 3.30
C GLY A 610 36.29 -0.15 3.80
N LYS A 611 35.49 -0.53 4.80
CA LYS A 611 35.37 -1.90 5.27
C LYS A 611 34.52 -2.73 4.31
N ASN A 612 34.97 -3.94 3.99
CA ASN A 612 34.14 -4.92 3.29
C ASN A 612 33.28 -5.68 4.31
N ILE A 613 31.97 -5.63 4.14
CA ILE A 613 31.02 -6.38 4.95
C ILE A 613 30.38 -7.43 4.06
N THR A 614 30.39 -8.68 4.46
CA THR A 614 29.69 -9.76 3.79
C THR A 614 28.69 -10.36 4.75
N ALA A 615 27.44 -10.42 4.35
CA ALA A 615 26.35 -10.98 5.13
C ALA A 615 25.75 -12.21 4.45
N ARG A 616 25.37 -13.18 5.25
CA ARG A 616 24.55 -14.32 4.87
C ARG A 616 23.41 -14.39 5.87
N ALA A 617 22.17 -14.54 5.37
CA ALA A 617 21.00 -14.70 6.19
C ALA A 617 20.05 -15.74 5.62
N ASP A 618 19.53 -16.57 6.48
CA ASP A 618 18.43 -17.51 6.23
C ASP A 618 17.26 -17.04 7.11
N VAL A 619 16.14 -16.73 6.52
CA VAL A 619 14.95 -16.22 7.20
C VAL A 619 13.80 -17.18 6.91
N ALA A 620 13.15 -17.68 7.94
CA ALA A 620 11.98 -18.52 7.83
C ALA A 620 10.76 -17.81 8.44
N ALA A 621 9.64 -17.81 7.75
CA ALA A 621 8.39 -17.21 8.21
C ALA A 621 7.26 -18.24 8.21
N ARG A 622 6.46 -18.23 9.26
CA ARG A 622 5.24 -19.03 9.37
C ARG A 622 4.10 -18.24 10.00
N SER A 623 2.88 -18.62 9.65
CA SER A 623 1.69 -18.10 10.27
C SER A 623 1.49 -18.72 11.66
N LEU A 624 0.90 -17.93 12.57
CA LEU A 624 0.38 -18.38 13.85
C LEU A 624 -1.15 -18.22 13.80
N SER A 625 -1.87 -19.30 13.54
CA SER A 625 -3.32 -19.29 13.33
C SER A 625 -4.10 -18.68 14.49
N ASP A 626 -3.67 -18.98 15.73
CA ASP A 626 -4.29 -18.51 16.96
C ASP A 626 -3.63 -17.24 17.53
N GLY A 627 -2.70 -16.63 16.77
CA GLY A 627 -1.87 -15.53 17.25
C GLY A 627 -0.85 -15.96 18.29
N LEU A 628 -0.32 -15.00 19.06
CA LEU A 628 0.63 -15.25 20.14
C LEU A 628 -0.15 -15.52 21.44
N SER A 629 -0.02 -16.71 22.00
CA SER A 629 -0.76 -17.06 23.23
C SER A 629 -0.15 -16.39 24.47
N ASN A 630 -0.99 -16.00 25.43
CA ASN A 630 -0.53 -15.45 26.71
C ASN A 630 0.45 -16.40 27.43
N GLY A 631 0.28 -17.71 27.27
CA GLY A 631 1.20 -18.70 27.85
C GLY A 631 2.60 -18.66 27.26
N GLN A 632 2.76 -18.41 25.95
CA GLN A 632 4.07 -18.22 25.30
C GLN A 632 4.73 -16.92 25.77
N ILE A 633 3.94 -15.85 25.90
CA ILE A 633 4.39 -14.56 26.40
C ILE A 633 4.88 -14.72 27.86
N GLU A 634 4.08 -15.32 28.74
CA GLU A 634 4.45 -15.57 30.14
C GLU A 634 5.69 -16.47 30.26
N GLN A 635 5.76 -17.53 29.48
CA GLN A 635 6.91 -18.44 29.50
C GLN A 635 8.19 -17.72 29.08
N THR A 636 8.13 -16.84 28.10
CA THR A 636 9.30 -16.09 27.60
C THR A 636 9.71 -14.97 28.55
N ALA A 637 8.73 -14.25 29.12
CA ALA A 637 8.98 -13.24 30.14
C ALA A 637 9.59 -13.87 31.43
N GLY A 638 9.20 -15.10 31.77
CA GLY A 638 9.73 -15.80 32.92
C GLY A 638 9.30 -15.18 34.25
N ASP A 639 10.20 -15.10 35.25
CA ASP A 639 9.90 -14.51 36.55
C ASP A 639 9.80 -12.98 36.48
N VAL A 640 8.59 -12.45 36.40
CA VAL A 640 8.29 -11.02 36.35
C VAL A 640 8.88 -10.23 37.51
N LYS A 641 9.13 -10.87 38.68
CA LYS A 641 9.75 -10.23 39.84
C LYS A 641 11.23 -9.93 39.65
N ALA A 642 11.88 -10.65 38.75
CA ALA A 642 13.28 -10.40 38.40
C ALA A 642 13.47 -9.13 37.57
N TYR A 643 12.39 -8.53 37.06
CA TYR A 643 12.47 -7.32 36.25
C TYR A 643 12.35 -6.06 37.08
N THR A 644 13.29 -5.16 36.96
CA THR A 644 13.21 -3.80 37.52
C THR A 644 12.11 -3.01 36.80
N SER A 645 11.20 -2.39 37.57
CA SER A 645 10.15 -1.54 37.02
C SER A 645 10.64 -0.13 36.73
N PHE A 646 10.49 0.31 35.51
CA PHE A 646 10.71 1.69 35.04
C PHE A 646 9.38 2.44 34.82
N ASP A 647 8.28 2.00 35.38
CA ASP A 647 6.97 2.66 35.25
C ASP A 647 6.96 4.11 35.73
N SER A 648 7.84 4.44 36.65
CA SER A 648 8.04 5.78 37.20
C SER A 648 9.06 6.65 36.42
N LEU A 649 9.60 6.16 35.31
CA LEU A 649 10.53 6.96 34.51
C LEU A 649 9.93 8.29 34.01
N PRO A 650 8.64 8.37 33.60
CA PRO A 650 8.01 9.65 33.30
C PRO A 650 7.97 10.59 34.50
N ASP A 651 7.72 10.06 35.70
CA ASP A 651 7.74 10.87 36.94
C ASP A 651 9.13 11.47 37.20
N LEU A 652 10.18 10.66 37.01
CA LEU A 652 11.55 11.13 37.15
C LEU A 652 11.86 12.25 36.15
N LEU A 653 11.52 12.05 34.86
CA LEU A 653 11.73 13.04 33.82
C LEU A 653 10.92 14.32 34.08
N GLU A 654 9.67 14.18 34.53
CA GLU A 654 8.83 15.30 34.91
C GLU A 654 9.44 16.11 36.08
N VAL A 655 9.98 15.45 37.10
CA VAL A 655 10.69 16.12 38.21
C VAL A 655 11.89 16.91 37.70
N VAL A 656 12.68 16.30 36.83
CA VAL A 656 13.86 16.98 36.24
C VAL A 656 13.43 18.18 35.42
N LEU A 657 12.44 18.04 34.55
CA LEU A 657 11.94 19.11 33.67
C LEU A 657 11.31 20.24 34.49
N ASN A 658 10.40 19.92 35.41
CA ASN A 658 9.77 20.93 36.26
C ASN A 658 10.81 21.70 37.04
N THR A 659 11.85 21.01 37.54
CA THR A 659 12.95 21.68 38.26
C THR A 659 13.77 22.55 37.32
N ALA A 660 14.08 22.06 36.12
CA ALA A 660 14.80 22.84 35.10
C ALA A 660 14.00 24.06 34.58
N GLU A 661 12.68 23.91 34.43
CA GLU A 661 11.79 25.01 34.01
C GLU A 661 11.70 26.16 35.02
N THR A 662 12.08 25.94 36.29
CA THR A 662 12.22 27.05 37.26
C THR A 662 13.34 28.01 36.87
N ARG A 663 14.25 27.53 35.98
CA ARG A 663 15.40 28.26 35.49
C ARG A 663 16.45 28.63 36.52
N HIS A 664 16.18 28.41 37.79
CA HIS A 664 17.08 28.68 38.91
C HIS A 664 17.19 27.47 39.82
N ILE A 665 18.38 26.91 39.99
CA ILE A 665 18.62 25.75 40.84
C ILE A 665 19.79 26.07 41.77
N GLU A 666 19.55 25.99 43.06
CA GLU A 666 20.62 26.01 44.07
C GLU A 666 20.59 24.70 44.87
N MET A 667 21.69 23.97 44.87
CA MET A 667 21.90 22.77 45.67
C MET A 667 22.94 23.07 46.75
N THR A 668 22.58 22.91 47.98
CA THR A 668 23.45 23.14 49.12
C THR A 668 23.48 21.95 50.02
N GLY A 669 24.65 21.45 50.36
CA GLY A 669 24.85 20.28 51.20
C GLY A 669 26.32 20.04 51.53
N VAL A 670 26.62 18.80 51.80
CA VAL A 670 27.96 18.38 52.22
C VAL A 670 28.47 17.26 51.33
N ALA A 671 29.66 17.42 50.77
CA ALA A 671 30.44 16.34 50.21
C ALA A 671 31.30 15.73 51.30
N LYS A 672 31.05 14.45 51.64
CA LYS A 672 31.86 13.71 52.55
C LYS A 672 32.84 12.85 51.78
N VAL A 673 34.11 13.09 51.99
CA VAL A 673 35.21 12.33 51.42
C VAL A 673 35.83 11.50 52.53
N GLN A 674 35.79 10.20 52.39
CA GLN A 674 36.38 9.26 53.28
C GLN A 674 37.41 8.41 52.53
N ILE A 675 38.65 8.39 53.02
CA ILE A 675 39.73 7.60 52.45
C ILE A 675 40.36 6.84 53.59
N THR A 676 40.24 5.52 53.59
CA THR A 676 40.70 4.59 54.67
C THR A 676 40.15 5.03 56.05
N LEU A 677 40.97 5.55 56.92
CA LEU A 677 40.62 6.01 58.26
C LEU A 677 40.37 7.53 58.35
N LEU A 678 40.56 8.25 57.28
CA LEU A 678 40.36 9.68 57.20
C LEU A 678 39.00 10.03 56.63
N SER A 679 38.24 10.85 57.33
CA SER A 679 36.93 11.30 56.88
C SER A 679 36.86 12.84 57.01
N LYS A 680 36.32 13.51 55.97
CA LYS A 680 36.13 14.94 55.97
C LYS A 680 34.83 15.30 55.27
N GLU A 681 34.08 16.12 55.96
CA GLU A 681 32.93 16.82 55.38
C GLU A 681 33.35 18.18 54.78
N VAL A 682 32.93 18.42 53.56
CA VAL A 682 33.23 19.59 52.76
C VAL A 682 31.92 20.23 52.35
N PRO A 683 31.56 21.41 52.83
CA PRO A 683 30.39 22.12 52.33
C PRO A 683 30.52 22.36 50.84
N LEU A 684 29.45 22.02 50.12
CA LEU A 684 29.34 22.11 48.69
C LEU A 684 28.08 22.92 48.34
N THR A 685 28.20 23.84 47.42
CA THR A 685 27.08 24.54 46.83
C THR A 685 27.21 24.52 45.32
N ILE A 686 26.12 24.14 44.63
CA ILE A 686 26.00 24.20 43.20
C ILE A 686 24.84 25.11 42.88
N ARG A 687 25.06 26.12 42.07
CA ARG A 687 24.06 27.07 41.56
C ARG A 687 24.05 27.03 40.05
N ALA A 688 22.88 27.00 39.46
CA ALA A 688 22.73 26.97 38.00
C ALA A 688 21.52 27.80 37.58
N ASP A 689 21.72 28.59 36.53
CA ASP A 689 20.67 29.32 35.82
C ASP A 689 20.55 28.84 34.39
N MET A 690 19.32 28.65 33.96
CA MET A 690 18.97 28.38 32.57
C MET A 690 18.35 29.63 31.95
N HIS A 691 19.00 30.18 30.96
CA HIS A 691 18.57 31.40 30.28
C HIS A 691 17.51 31.14 29.22
N GLU A 692 16.76 32.15 28.78
CA GLU A 692 15.68 32.01 27.78
C GLU A 692 16.19 31.56 26.40
N ASP A 693 17.45 31.79 26.10
CA ASP A 693 18.11 31.35 24.86
C ASP A 693 18.67 29.92 24.94
N GLY A 694 18.40 29.21 26.05
CA GLY A 694 18.91 27.86 26.30
C GLY A 694 20.33 27.80 26.82
N ARG A 695 20.98 28.95 27.05
CA ARG A 695 22.28 29.01 27.69
C ARG A 695 22.19 28.62 29.17
N ILE A 696 23.14 27.80 29.63
CA ILE A 696 23.24 27.37 31.03
C ILE A 696 24.49 28.03 31.64
N THR A 697 24.34 28.68 32.77
CA THR A 697 25.44 29.15 33.60
C THR A 697 25.38 28.45 34.94
N ALA A 698 26.51 27.94 35.44
CA ALA A 698 26.58 27.30 36.75
C ALA A 698 27.84 27.68 37.52
N VAL A 699 27.70 27.68 38.84
CA VAL A 699 28.82 27.86 39.77
C VAL A 699 28.82 26.71 40.74
N VAL A 700 29.93 26.00 40.82
CA VAL A 700 30.21 24.99 41.84
C VAL A 700 31.19 25.60 42.84
N SER A 701 30.84 25.63 44.10
CA SER A 701 31.74 26.12 45.16
C SER A 701 31.87 25.11 46.29
N LEU A 702 33.06 24.95 46.77
CA LEU A 702 33.38 24.12 47.94
C LEU A 702 34.29 24.82 48.91
N SER A 703 34.21 24.44 50.20
CA SER A 703 35.00 25.05 51.25
C SER A 703 35.52 23.96 52.21
N ILE A 704 36.80 23.87 52.34
CA ILE A 704 37.49 22.92 53.20
C ILE A 704 38.17 23.70 54.34
N SER A 705 37.88 23.40 55.57
CA SER A 705 38.50 24.09 56.71
C SER A 705 38.85 23.10 57.82
N GLY A 706 39.83 23.46 58.64
CA GLY A 706 40.19 22.69 59.88
C GLY A 706 41.65 22.21 59.93
N LYS A 707 41.89 21.25 60.80
CA LYS A 707 43.21 20.62 61.02
C LYS A 707 43.17 19.18 60.64
N ILE A 708 43.70 18.85 59.43
CA ILE A 708 43.73 17.44 58.95
C ILE A 708 45.09 17.19 58.33
N ILE A 709 45.72 16.11 58.73
CA ILE A 709 47.01 15.71 58.21
C ILE A 709 46.82 14.67 57.12
N GLY A 710 47.41 14.87 55.96
CA GLY A 710 47.61 13.86 54.94
C GLY A 710 46.52 13.73 53.85
N LEU A 711 45.33 14.30 54.05
CA LEU A 711 44.25 14.24 53.06
C LEU A 711 44.29 15.43 52.07
N PHE A 712 44.50 16.64 52.58
CA PHE A 712 44.57 17.86 51.81
C PHE A 712 45.92 18.52 51.86
N LYS A 713 46.30 19.22 50.81
CA LYS A 713 47.64 19.85 50.64
C LYS A 713 47.82 21.08 51.47
N ASN A 714 46.87 22.00 51.50
CA ASN A 714 47.02 23.29 52.11
C ASN A 714 46.38 23.41 53.50
N VAL A 715 45.60 22.42 53.92
CA VAL A 715 44.99 22.34 55.26
C VAL A 715 45.96 21.63 56.21
N SER A 716 46.82 22.40 56.88
CA SER A 716 47.96 21.92 57.64
C SER A 716 47.61 21.64 59.12
N LEU A 717 48.62 21.08 59.89
CA LEU A 717 48.59 20.93 61.33
C LEU A 717 48.19 22.24 62.10
N LEU A 718 48.47 23.38 61.54
CA LEU A 718 48.17 24.69 62.19
C LEU A 718 46.73 25.14 61.78
N GLY A 719 46.03 24.43 60.92
CA GLY A 719 44.74 24.76 60.34
C GLY A 719 44.86 25.68 59.14
N GLY A 720 43.78 25.83 58.42
CA GLY A 720 43.67 26.66 57.24
C GLY A 720 42.30 26.54 56.66
N SER A 721 42.05 27.12 55.50
CA SER A 721 40.90 26.94 54.66
C SER A 721 41.28 26.90 53.23
N HIS A 722 40.61 26.11 52.48
CA HIS A 722 40.65 26.04 51.04
C HIS A 722 39.23 26.31 50.53
N GLU A 723 39.08 27.27 49.66
CA GLU A 723 37.83 27.61 49.01
C GLU A 723 38.07 27.54 47.51
N ALA A 724 37.22 26.79 46.79
CA ALA A 724 37.31 26.63 45.34
C ALA A 724 35.99 26.94 44.70
N TYR A 725 36.07 27.56 43.53
CA TYR A 725 34.93 27.91 42.70
C TYR A 725 35.21 27.48 41.27
N MET A 726 34.18 26.86 40.64
CA MET A 726 34.19 26.49 39.23
C MET A 726 33.00 27.15 38.55
N TYR A 727 33.27 27.93 37.53
CA TYR A 727 32.25 28.57 36.70
C TYR A 727 32.17 27.90 35.34
N ILE A 728 30.95 27.51 35.01
CA ILE A 728 30.60 26.86 33.76
C ILE A 728 29.61 27.74 33.02
N ASP A 729 29.85 27.99 31.74
CA ASP A 729 28.95 28.71 30.84
C ASP A 729 28.89 27.99 29.53
N SER A 730 27.70 27.45 29.17
CA SER A 730 27.51 26.69 27.94
C SER A 730 27.77 27.50 26.66
N ALA A 731 27.78 28.83 26.72
CA ALA A 731 28.12 29.70 25.60
C ALA A 731 29.62 30.01 25.51
N SER A 732 30.42 29.60 26.50
CA SER A 732 31.87 29.73 26.48
C SER A 732 32.55 28.50 25.91
N ASP A 733 33.84 28.58 25.60
CA ASP A 733 34.68 27.48 25.14
C ASP A 733 35.49 26.80 26.27
N CYS A 734 35.25 27.22 27.51
CA CYS A 734 36.10 26.78 28.64
C CYS A 734 35.37 26.85 29.99
N ILE A 735 35.89 26.08 30.92
CA ILE A 735 35.62 26.17 32.35
C ILE A 735 36.64 27.13 33.00
N LEU A 736 36.16 28.03 33.85
CA LEU A 736 37.00 28.91 34.65
C LEU A 736 36.97 28.43 36.10
N MET A 737 38.13 28.40 36.75
CA MET A 737 38.23 27.98 38.15
C MET A 737 39.06 28.97 38.94
N LYS A 738 38.70 29.18 40.21
CA LYS A 738 39.37 30.02 41.18
C LYS A 738 39.55 29.25 42.47
N ARG A 739 40.71 29.38 43.07
CA ARG A 739 41.03 28.75 44.35
C ARG A 739 41.61 29.76 45.29
N ILE A 740 41.22 29.77 46.57
CA ILE A 740 41.72 30.64 47.63
C ILE A 740 42.17 29.78 48.80
N ASP A 741 43.44 29.67 49.00
CA ASP A 741 44.06 28.97 50.12
C ASP A 741 44.43 29.92 51.21
N THR A 742 43.87 29.72 52.40
CA THR A 742 44.30 30.48 53.59
C THR A 742 45.12 29.63 54.52
N LEU A 743 46.38 29.85 54.63
CA LEU A 743 47.32 29.07 55.41
C LEU A 743 47.58 29.79 56.76
N ASN A 744 47.31 29.03 57.87
CA ASN A 744 47.67 29.51 59.19
C ASN A 744 49.18 29.26 59.45
N LYS A 745 49.97 30.31 59.72
CA LYS A 745 51.40 30.19 60.03
C LYS A 745 51.64 30.40 61.50
N ALA A 746 52.83 29.95 61.96
CA ALA A 746 53.23 30.18 63.34
C ALA A 746 53.10 31.65 63.76
N PHE A 747 52.79 31.91 65.02
CA PHE A 747 52.54 33.19 65.64
C PHE A 747 51.31 33.97 65.12
N GLY A 748 50.26 33.26 64.62
CA GLY A 748 48.96 33.82 64.28
C GLY A 748 48.97 34.57 62.93
N LYS A 749 50.03 34.49 62.12
CA LYS A 749 50.04 35.04 60.79
C LYS A 749 49.18 34.17 59.83
N LYS A 750 48.48 34.82 58.90
CA LYS A 750 47.76 34.17 57.82
C LYS A 750 48.41 34.54 56.49
N GLU A 751 48.49 33.56 55.60
CA GLU A 751 48.89 33.82 54.23
C GLU A 751 47.67 33.38 53.34
N VAL A 752 47.29 34.20 52.41
CA VAL A 752 46.23 33.95 51.47
C VAL A 752 46.86 33.84 50.08
N ILE A 753 46.61 32.72 49.44
CA ILE A 753 47.13 32.42 48.09
C ILE A 753 45.90 32.27 47.20
N THR A 754 45.78 33.04 46.13
CA THR A 754 44.73 32.88 45.13
C THR A 754 45.32 32.31 43.85
N SER A 755 44.68 31.29 43.29
CA SER A 755 45.11 30.64 42.07
C SER A 755 43.93 30.53 41.08
N TYR A 756 44.24 30.58 39.83
CA TYR A 756 43.23 30.48 38.74
C TYR A 756 43.63 29.39 37.79
N CYS A 757 42.62 28.76 37.19
CA CYS A 757 42.81 27.76 36.15
C CYS A 757 41.72 27.88 35.09
N LYS A 758 42.10 27.71 33.83
CA LYS A 758 41.19 27.69 32.68
C LYS A 758 41.39 26.38 31.93
N ILE A 759 40.30 25.64 31.63
CA ILE A 759 40.34 24.39 30.88
C ILE A 759 39.31 24.46 29.75
N ALA A 760 39.75 24.21 28.52
CA ALA A 760 38.86 24.18 27.37
C ALA A 760 37.95 22.94 27.45
N TYR A 761 36.71 23.03 26.99
CA TYR A 761 35.79 21.87 26.94
C TYR A 761 36.35 20.72 26.12
N THR A 762 37.13 21.01 25.07
CA THR A 762 37.79 20.01 24.24
C THR A 762 38.91 19.23 24.99
N GLU A 763 39.42 19.78 26.11
CA GLU A 763 40.48 19.15 26.92
C GLU A 763 39.90 18.38 28.13
N LEU A 764 38.59 18.37 28.36
CA LEU A 764 37.97 17.75 29.53
C LEU A 764 38.32 16.26 29.69
N GLY A 765 38.41 15.52 28.58
CA GLY A 765 38.78 14.10 28.60
C GLY A 765 40.22 13.89 29.16
N GLU A 766 41.15 14.75 28.83
CA GLU A 766 42.56 14.66 29.28
C GLU A 766 42.83 15.31 30.63
N LYS A 767 42.10 16.43 30.90
CA LYS A 767 42.36 17.28 32.09
C LYS A 767 41.29 17.15 33.19
N GLY A 768 40.40 16.16 33.13
CA GLY A 768 39.35 15.98 34.15
C GLY A 768 39.89 15.79 35.56
N LEU A 769 41.02 15.09 35.71
CA LEU A 769 41.75 14.97 37.00
C LEU A 769 42.32 16.29 37.50
N ASP A 770 42.83 17.16 36.61
CA ASP A 770 43.33 18.47 36.98
C ASP A 770 42.24 19.35 37.59
N ILE A 771 41.01 19.25 37.06
CA ILE A 771 39.82 19.90 37.66
C ILE A 771 39.61 19.41 39.10
N LEU A 772 39.58 18.10 39.27
CA LEU A 772 39.38 17.49 40.59
C LEU A 772 40.43 17.93 41.56
N TYR A 773 41.73 17.91 41.20
CA TYR A 773 42.84 18.26 42.07
C TYR A 773 42.84 19.75 42.40
N PHE A 774 42.48 20.59 41.43
CA PHE A 774 42.38 22.02 41.65
C PHE A 774 41.28 22.39 42.62
N MET A 775 40.11 21.78 42.45
CA MET A 775 38.92 22.04 43.27
C MET A 775 39.05 21.46 44.68
N THR A 776 39.63 20.29 44.87
CA THR A 776 39.55 19.56 46.15
C THR A 776 40.77 19.73 47.04
N ASP A 777 41.88 20.30 46.58
CA ASP A 777 43.13 20.44 47.33
C ASP A 777 43.68 19.12 47.92
N LEU A 778 43.38 17.98 47.23
CA LEU A 778 43.90 16.69 47.68
C LEU A 778 45.44 16.64 47.75
N SER A 779 46.00 15.88 48.72
CA SER A 779 47.47 15.76 48.87
C SER A 779 48.10 15.13 47.63
N ASP A 780 49.36 15.53 47.33
CA ASP A 780 50.12 15.01 46.17
C ASP A 780 50.22 13.47 46.17
N ALA A 781 50.25 12.87 47.37
CA ALA A 781 50.29 11.40 47.48
C ALA A 781 48.96 10.75 47.00
N ILE A 782 47.82 11.35 47.38
CA ILE A 782 46.52 10.85 46.96
C ILE A 782 46.32 11.14 45.47
N CYS A 783 46.66 12.31 44.99
CA CYS A 783 46.62 12.65 43.57
C CYS A 783 47.45 11.64 42.72
N ALA A 784 48.64 11.27 43.18
CA ALA A 784 49.48 10.30 42.49
C ALA A 784 48.84 8.93 42.42
N GLU A 785 48.20 8.46 43.52
CA GLU A 785 47.50 7.17 43.53
C GLU A 785 46.25 7.16 42.64
N ILE A 786 45.45 8.25 42.65
CA ILE A 786 44.30 8.39 41.76
C ILE A 786 44.76 8.41 40.29
N SER A 787 45.80 9.25 39.97
CA SER A 787 46.34 9.29 38.59
C SER A 787 46.85 7.94 38.12
N LYS A 788 47.53 7.21 38.99
CA LYS A 788 48.01 5.85 38.70
C LYS A 788 46.83 4.87 38.49
N ALA A 789 45.83 4.92 39.36
CA ALA A 789 44.65 4.05 39.26
C ALA A 789 43.87 4.28 37.95
N VAL A 790 43.76 5.54 37.52
CA VAL A 790 43.12 5.89 36.24
C VAL A 790 43.99 5.44 35.05
N ALA A 791 45.32 5.61 35.14
CA ALA A 791 46.21 5.21 34.05
C ALA A 791 46.32 3.69 33.93
N ASP A 792 46.27 2.97 35.05
CA ASP A 792 46.31 1.50 35.08
C ASP A 792 44.95 0.85 34.88
N ALA A 793 43.85 1.65 34.75
CA ALA A 793 42.53 1.16 34.53
C ALA A 793 42.44 0.37 33.22
N PRO A 794 41.87 -0.84 33.20
CA PRO A 794 41.71 -1.57 31.98
C PRO A 794 40.73 -0.81 31.05
N ASP A 795 41.00 -0.89 29.77
CA ASP A 795 40.15 -0.32 28.74
C ASP A 795 38.95 -1.26 28.50
N ASN A 796 38.13 -1.46 29.51
CA ASN A 796 36.94 -2.26 29.43
C ASN A 796 35.80 -1.45 28.81
N PRO A 797 35.08 -2.01 27.85
CA PRO A 797 33.91 -1.33 27.32
C PRO A 797 32.84 -1.17 28.42
N PHE A 798 32.27 0.02 28.53
CA PHE A 798 31.13 0.25 29.42
C PHE A 798 29.95 -0.62 28.98
N ARG A 799 29.44 -1.46 29.89
CA ARG A 799 28.30 -2.35 29.66
C ARG A 799 27.27 -2.12 30.74
N ILE A 800 26.16 -1.52 30.40
CA ILE A 800 25.11 -1.19 31.37
C ILE A 800 24.59 -2.42 32.10
N GLU A 801 24.53 -3.57 31.43
CA GLU A 801 24.07 -4.83 31.98
C GLU A 801 24.95 -5.37 33.13
N ASN A 802 26.23 -4.96 33.18
CA ASN A 802 27.14 -5.37 34.23
C ASN A 802 27.18 -4.37 35.40
N VAL A 803 26.80 -3.14 35.16
CA VAL A 803 26.93 -2.06 36.14
C VAL A 803 25.63 -1.69 36.83
N PHE A 804 24.47 -1.92 36.20
CA PHE A 804 23.15 -1.61 36.75
C PHE A 804 22.76 -2.63 37.80
N GLU A 805 22.39 -2.18 39.00
CA GLU A 805 21.93 -3.05 40.10
C GLU A 805 20.44 -2.87 40.42
N SER A 806 20.00 -1.65 40.68
CA SER A 806 18.60 -1.40 41.04
C SER A 806 18.11 -0.01 40.66
N TYR A 807 16.81 0.08 40.40
CA TYR A 807 16.05 1.33 40.30
C TYR A 807 14.72 1.17 41.01
N VAL A 808 14.46 2.05 42.00
CA VAL A 808 13.26 2.00 42.83
C VAL A 808 12.66 3.39 42.97
N TYR A 809 11.32 3.47 42.91
CA TYR A 809 10.58 4.69 43.17
C TYR A 809 9.55 4.42 44.27
N GLU A 810 9.72 5.03 45.41
CA GLU A 810 8.83 4.94 46.54
C GLU A 810 8.73 6.26 47.30
N GLN A 811 7.54 6.63 47.75
CA GLN A 811 7.32 7.80 48.62
C GLN A 811 7.98 9.09 48.11
N ASN A 812 7.82 9.41 46.82
CA ASN A 812 8.41 10.58 46.14
C ASN A 812 9.96 10.55 46.13
N THR A 813 10.55 9.38 46.17
CA THR A 813 12.00 9.19 46.17
C THR A 813 12.37 8.18 45.12
N PHE A 814 13.27 8.60 44.20
CA PHE A 814 13.93 7.73 43.25
C PHE A 814 15.28 7.30 43.82
N LYS A 815 15.57 6.01 43.69
CA LYS A 815 16.87 5.44 44.03
C LYS A 815 17.41 4.66 42.86
N LEU A 816 18.66 4.91 42.51
CA LEU A 816 19.40 4.21 41.47
C LEU A 816 20.67 3.67 42.12
N GLU A 817 20.95 2.40 41.90
CA GLU A 817 22.17 1.73 42.35
C GLU A 817 22.89 1.08 41.20
N MET A 818 24.21 1.27 41.13
CA MET A 818 25.07 0.75 40.09
C MET A 818 26.37 0.28 40.71
N ASN A 819 27.01 -0.75 40.16
CA ASN A 819 28.34 -1.19 40.53
C ASN A 819 29.28 -1.03 39.33
N LEU A 820 30.24 -0.15 39.42
CA LEU A 820 31.14 0.19 38.33
C LEU A 820 32.42 -0.64 38.31
N SER A 821 32.60 -1.61 39.23
CA SER A 821 33.84 -2.38 39.40
C SER A 821 34.22 -3.19 38.16
N ASP A 822 33.23 -3.70 37.39
CA ASP A 822 33.44 -4.44 36.14
C ASP A 822 33.90 -3.54 34.98
N TYR A 823 33.45 -2.27 34.99
CA TYR A 823 33.91 -1.27 34.05
C TYR A 823 35.30 -0.74 34.41
N ASN A 824 35.47 -0.32 35.65
CA ASN A 824 36.73 0.15 36.17
C ASN A 824 36.93 -0.33 37.61
N PRO A 825 37.93 -1.22 37.88
CA PRO A 825 38.18 -1.78 39.21
C PRO A 825 38.48 -0.73 40.31
N THR A 826 38.74 0.50 39.92
CA THR A 826 38.95 1.60 40.89
C THR A 826 37.63 2.22 41.35
N LEU A 827 36.53 1.90 40.69
CA LEU A 827 35.18 2.36 41.03
C LEU A 827 34.40 1.18 41.62
N GLY A 828 33.64 1.39 42.66
CA GLY A 828 32.76 0.40 43.31
C GLY A 828 31.29 0.76 43.12
N GLU A 829 30.54 0.60 44.21
CA GLU A 829 29.12 0.90 44.21
C GLU A 829 28.86 2.40 44.10
N VAL A 830 27.90 2.76 43.24
CA VAL A 830 27.37 4.10 43.04
C VAL A 830 25.90 4.09 43.42
N SER A 831 25.48 4.96 44.31
CA SER A 831 24.07 5.17 44.63
C SER A 831 23.66 6.62 44.36
N LEU A 832 22.45 6.81 43.83
CA LEU A 832 21.83 8.11 43.61
C LEU A 832 20.43 8.11 44.21
N THR A 833 20.12 9.08 45.06
CA THR A 833 18.78 9.26 45.61
C THR A 833 18.26 10.65 45.30
N LEU A 834 17.10 10.74 44.68
CA LEU A 834 16.42 12.00 44.36
C LEU A 834 15.06 12.05 45.03
N CYS A 835 14.81 13.12 45.78
CA CYS A 835 13.53 13.34 46.44
C CYS A 835 12.82 14.57 45.85
N HIS A 836 11.53 14.48 45.64
CA HIS A 836 10.73 15.59 45.13
C HIS A 836 9.54 15.94 46.06
N ASP A 837 8.96 17.11 45.85
CA ASP A 837 7.76 17.55 46.53
C ASP A 837 6.48 17.13 45.78
N LYS A 838 5.30 17.56 46.29
CA LYS A 838 3.99 17.32 45.64
C LYS A 838 3.82 18.00 44.29
N ASN A 839 4.64 19.01 43.96
CA ASN A 839 4.60 19.71 42.67
C ASN A 839 5.61 19.12 41.68
N LYS A 840 6.20 17.97 41.98
CA LYS A 840 7.24 17.34 41.17
C LYS A 840 8.45 18.26 40.97
N LEU A 841 8.85 18.98 42.03
CA LEU A 841 10.12 19.75 42.08
C LEU A 841 11.12 18.99 42.92
N LEU A 842 12.36 18.88 42.43
CA LEU A 842 13.46 18.26 43.18
C LEU A 842 13.71 19.06 44.46
N THR A 843 13.77 18.39 45.57
CA THR A 843 13.96 19.00 46.89
C THR A 843 15.22 18.53 47.61
N LYS A 844 15.68 17.30 47.30
CA LYS A 844 16.85 16.71 47.88
C LYS A 844 17.55 15.77 46.89
N LEU A 845 18.88 15.77 46.97
CA LEU A 845 19.74 14.84 46.22
C LEU A 845 20.76 14.25 47.23
N ASN A 846 20.94 12.96 47.19
CA ASN A 846 22.05 12.26 47.82
C ASN A 846 22.73 11.41 46.74
N ALA A 847 24.03 11.31 46.79
CA ALA A 847 24.81 10.43 45.96
C ALA A 847 25.97 9.83 46.71
N SER A 848 26.33 8.59 46.44
CA SER A 848 27.56 8.03 46.98
C SER A 848 28.28 7.23 45.89
N MET A 849 29.59 7.20 45.98
CA MET A 849 30.46 6.43 45.10
C MET A 849 31.59 5.79 45.93
N GLU A 850 31.76 4.52 45.83
CA GLU A 850 32.90 3.83 46.37
C GLU A 850 34.10 3.89 45.44
N LEU A 851 35.31 4.05 46.05
CA LEU A 851 36.57 4.12 45.31
C LEU A 851 37.51 3.03 45.86
N GLN A 852 38.08 2.22 44.98
CA GLN A 852 39.12 1.22 45.30
C GLN A 852 40.39 1.63 44.58
N LEU A 853 41.17 2.54 45.18
CA LEU A 853 42.35 3.16 44.54
C LEU A 853 43.52 2.18 44.44
N THR A 854 43.73 1.37 45.51
CA THR A 854 44.76 0.29 45.54
C THR A 854 44.25 -0.82 46.47
N GLU A 855 44.96 -1.97 46.50
CA GLU A 855 44.62 -3.07 47.42
C GLU A 855 44.46 -2.64 48.88
N ASN A 856 45.13 -1.58 49.30
CA ASN A 856 45.16 -1.10 50.68
C ASN A 856 44.53 0.32 50.85
N LEU A 857 44.08 0.93 49.77
CA LEU A 857 43.53 2.27 49.77
C LEU A 857 42.15 2.28 49.12
N SER A 858 41.13 2.24 49.93
CA SER A 858 39.73 2.40 49.57
C SER A 858 39.13 3.67 50.16
N GLY A 859 38.11 4.21 49.54
CA GLY A 859 37.39 5.40 49.97
C GLY A 859 35.96 5.46 49.54
N THR A 860 35.23 6.41 50.10
CA THR A 860 33.90 6.78 49.60
C THR A 860 33.82 8.28 49.41
N VAL A 861 33.08 8.70 48.40
CA VAL A 861 32.63 10.06 48.20
C VAL A 861 31.13 10.10 48.32
N GLU A 862 30.60 10.81 49.26
CA GLU A 862 29.18 10.93 49.50
C GLU A 862 28.72 12.39 49.36
N LEU A 863 27.69 12.67 48.61
CA LEU A 863 26.93 13.93 48.64
C LEU A 863 25.76 13.71 49.61
N ILE A 864 25.80 14.38 50.72
CA ILE A 864 24.84 14.16 51.82
C ILE A 864 23.97 15.40 51.93
N ASP A 865 22.64 15.13 52.09
CA ASP A 865 21.64 16.16 52.38
C ASP A 865 21.71 17.40 51.47
N MET A 866 22.04 17.18 50.20
CA MET A 866 21.99 18.23 49.18
C MET A 866 20.54 18.71 49.03
N THR A 867 20.20 19.80 49.72
CA THR A 867 18.88 20.44 49.58
C THR A 867 18.83 21.24 48.29
N VAL A 868 17.71 21.11 47.59
CA VAL A 868 17.50 21.81 46.33
C VAL A 868 16.50 22.94 46.51
N SER A 869 16.88 24.15 46.15
CA SER A 869 16.02 25.34 46.08
C SER A 869 15.89 25.79 44.61
N THR A 870 14.69 26.11 44.22
CA THR A 870 14.37 26.67 42.91
C THR A 870 14.03 28.15 42.96
N GLN A 871 14.35 28.82 44.07
CA GLN A 871 14.23 30.28 44.17
C GLN A 871 15.37 30.96 43.46
N GLU A 872 15.08 32.09 42.83
CA GLU A 872 16.09 32.93 42.20
C GLU A 872 17.19 33.27 43.21
N THR A 873 18.41 32.84 42.88
CA THR A 873 19.59 33.07 43.69
C THR A 873 20.58 33.91 42.86
N ASP A 874 21.20 34.86 43.49
CA ASP A 874 22.38 35.55 42.87
C ASP A 874 23.45 34.46 42.68
N LEU A 875 23.77 34.15 41.41
CA LEU A 875 24.81 33.15 41.10
C LEU A 875 26.17 33.53 41.71
N GLY A 876 26.25 34.67 42.40
CA GLY A 876 27.46 35.23 43.09
C GLY A 876 28.68 35.06 42.21
N THR A 877 28.58 34.95 41.22
CA THR A 877 28.99 35.36 39.95
C THR A 877 30.28 34.84 39.35
N LYS A 878 30.22 34.61 38.11
CA LYS A 878 31.29 34.91 37.17
C LYS A 878 32.22 36.01 37.68
N ALA A 879 31.73 37.08 38.33
CA ALA A 879 32.51 38.13 38.93
C ALA A 879 33.45 37.61 40.04
N GLU A 880 33.09 36.58 40.84
CA GLU A 880 34.02 35.99 41.79
C GLU A 880 35.16 35.20 41.12
N VAL A 881 34.91 34.66 39.92
CA VAL A 881 35.90 33.97 39.12
C VAL A 881 36.54 34.90 38.09
N GLU A 882 35.76 35.81 37.51
CA GLU A 882 36.17 36.74 36.42
C GLU A 882 36.73 38.09 36.90
N ALA A 883 36.47 38.50 38.15
CA ALA A 883 36.92 39.80 38.63
C ALA A 883 38.45 40.04 38.45
N GLU A 884 39.12 39.03 38.00
CA GLU A 884 40.56 39.09 37.82
C GLU A 884 41.08 38.81 36.44
N GLN A 885 40.14 38.73 35.43
CA GLN A 885 40.57 38.71 34.03
C GLN A 885 41.43 39.90 33.62
N ASN A 886 41.40 41.00 34.40
CA ASN A 886 42.15 42.20 34.13
C ASN A 886 43.60 42.19 34.67
N GLY A 887 44.09 41.11 35.27
CA GLY A 887 45.44 41.02 35.80
C GLY A 887 45.96 39.64 36.22
N GLY A 888 45.13 38.58 36.19
CA GLY A 888 45.50 37.24 36.61
C GLY A 888 45.90 36.33 35.43
N ASN A 889 47.05 35.68 35.55
CA ASN A 889 47.35 34.50 34.67
C ASN A 889 46.49 33.30 35.09
N TYR A 890 45.62 32.83 34.21
CA TYR A 890 44.99 31.54 34.36
C TYR A 890 45.98 30.41 34.07
#